data_4c0065ce973a55f714b16f3e653fbe27
#
_entry.id   4c0065ce973a55f714b16f3e653fbe27
#
_cell.length_a   1.000
_cell.length_b   1.000
_cell.length_c   1.000
_cell.angle_alpha   90.00
_cell.angle_beta   90.00
_cell.angle_gamma   90.00
#
_symmetry.space_group_name_H-M   'P 1'
#
loop_
_entity.id
_entity.type
_entity.pdbx_description
1 polymer ?
#
loop_
_entity_poly.entity_id
_entity_poly.type
_entity_poly.pdbx_seq_one_letter_code
_entity_poly.pdbx_strand_id
1 'polypeptide(L)'
;VPEGAPLGPVLPAPEARKPFARARAEGKFLFAGGEKLYVRGVTYGTFRPDPDGHEYPSPAIVERDFALMAAHGFNAVRTYTAPPRWLLDLAEAHGLRLLIGLGGERSIGYVCEGRWNAEHERAFLDAASECYGHPAVLAFAIANEIPASIVRWLGAKRVERHVERLCTLVRRRDPGALVTYVSYPTTEYLRLPFLDFHCFNVYLEQREKLEAYLARLQNLTGDRPLVLAEIGLDSVRNGEERQAETLAWQVRTTFASGAAGAFVYAWTDEWHRGGEDVYDWAFGLTRRDRSPKPALDAVERAMREVPFAPDGDWPRISVVVCSYNGSRTLRDCLDGLMRIEYPNFEVIVVDDGSKDSVSAIASEYDVRLIRTENRGLSSARNTGMEAATGEIVAYTDDDARPDPHWLYYLADAFRRGTDSGVGGPNIVPPDDGWIAQCVAASPGGPAHVLLSDQSAEHIPGCNMAFRKRALQSIDGFDVRYRTAGDDVDLCWRLAERGLPLGFRAGAMVWHHRRGEVRTYWKQQVGYGRAEALLEAKWPERYNALGHVAWAGSIYGSGLSRAWTLKRPRIYQGSWGLAPFQRLYEPHEGTLASSILMPEWYLGVALLAVFALAGVFWAPLRFAIALFALAAAAPLALAITNAARVRFPYPARDLRERLLRRPLTAFLHAMQPLARLHGRLKHGLTPWRDRSGAGIVAPVARGRSIWCEEGRPAAERIDIDAN
;
A
#
# COMPACT_ATOMS: atom_id res chain seq x y z
N VAL A 1 54.58 -10.02 2.24
CA VAL A 1 53.47 -10.92 1.87
C VAL A 1 54.11 -12.23 1.44
N PRO A 2 53.83 -13.41 2.04
CA PRO A 2 54.31 -14.69 1.55
C PRO A 2 53.39 -15.16 0.43
N GLU A 3 53.96 -15.47 -0.71
CA GLU A 3 53.38 -16.24 -1.80
C GLU A 3 53.11 -17.68 -1.34
N GLY A 4 51.86 -18.16 -1.64
CA GLY A 4 51.57 -19.59 -1.55
C GLY A 4 50.43 -20.02 -0.63
N ALA A 5 49.24 -19.42 -0.76
CA ALA A 5 48.01 -20.04 -0.26
C ALA A 5 47.28 -20.77 -1.40
N PRO A 6 46.73 -21.99 -1.18
CA PRO A 6 46.07 -22.76 -2.22
C PRO A 6 44.78 -22.07 -2.69
N LEU A 7 44.63 -21.97 -4.00
CA LEU A 7 43.39 -21.56 -4.67
C LEU A 7 42.27 -22.51 -4.20
N GLY A 8 41.25 -21.94 -3.56
CA GLY A 8 40.05 -22.65 -3.21
C GLY A 8 39.30 -23.18 -4.46
N PRO A 9 38.25 -24.01 -4.29
CA PRO A 9 37.65 -24.75 -5.37
C PRO A 9 37.12 -23.81 -6.45
N VAL A 10 37.43 -24.14 -7.72
CA VAL A 10 36.93 -23.46 -8.91
C VAL A 10 35.41 -23.55 -8.91
N LEU A 11 34.76 -22.41 -8.81
CA LEU A 11 33.28 -22.32 -8.92
C LEU A 11 32.85 -22.74 -10.32
N PRO A 12 31.76 -23.50 -10.47
CA PRO A 12 31.23 -23.89 -11.79
C PRO A 12 30.89 -22.63 -12.62
N ALA A 13 31.13 -22.72 -13.93
CA ALA A 13 30.81 -21.67 -14.91
C ALA A 13 29.33 -21.25 -14.77
N PRO A 14 29.01 -19.95 -14.82
CA PRO A 14 27.64 -19.51 -14.67
C PRO A 14 26.76 -20.00 -15.83
N GLU A 15 25.67 -20.67 -15.51
CA GLU A 15 24.59 -20.93 -16.48
C GLU A 15 24.19 -19.62 -17.17
N ALA A 16 23.76 -19.70 -18.45
CA ALA A 16 23.35 -18.53 -19.23
C ALA A 16 22.29 -17.73 -18.48
N ARG A 17 22.71 -16.63 -17.86
CA ARG A 17 21.85 -15.79 -17.03
C ARG A 17 20.79 -15.12 -17.92
N LYS A 18 19.51 -15.18 -17.49
CA LYS A 18 18.42 -14.38 -18.08
C LYS A 18 18.84 -12.89 -18.13
N PRO A 19 18.46 -12.13 -19.18
CA PRO A 19 18.83 -10.72 -19.25
C PRO A 19 18.38 -9.97 -17.98
N PHE A 20 19.25 -9.12 -17.48
CA PHE A 20 19.07 -8.38 -16.22
C PHE A 20 18.00 -7.29 -16.40
N ALA A 21 16.72 -7.68 -16.26
CA ALA A 21 15.59 -6.78 -16.49
C ALA A 21 15.49 -5.70 -15.38
N ARG A 22 15.19 -4.46 -15.76
CA ARG A 22 14.94 -3.38 -14.80
C ARG A 22 13.75 -3.67 -13.92
N ALA A 23 13.84 -3.26 -12.66
CA ALA A 23 12.77 -3.40 -11.70
C ALA A 23 11.62 -2.42 -11.99
N ARG A 24 10.39 -2.84 -11.65
CA ARG A 24 9.16 -2.03 -11.69
C ARG A 24 8.46 -2.12 -10.34
N ALA A 25 7.76 -1.05 -9.97
CA ALA A 25 6.91 -1.03 -8.79
C ALA A 25 5.46 -1.30 -9.24
N GLU A 26 4.88 -2.40 -8.77
CA GLU A 26 3.51 -2.79 -9.11
C GLU A 26 2.78 -3.22 -7.83
N GLY A 27 1.74 -2.48 -7.46
CA GLY A 27 1.05 -2.70 -6.18
C GLY A 27 1.99 -2.57 -4.99
N LYS A 28 1.95 -3.52 -4.09
CA LYS A 28 2.75 -3.54 -2.85
C LYS A 28 4.17 -4.07 -3.03
N PHE A 29 4.56 -4.52 -4.23
CA PHE A 29 5.82 -5.21 -4.44
C PHE A 29 6.61 -4.66 -5.64
N LEU A 30 7.85 -5.10 -5.74
CA LEU A 30 8.73 -4.86 -6.88
C LEU A 30 8.73 -6.10 -7.77
N PHE A 31 8.91 -5.90 -9.07
CA PHE A 31 8.95 -6.96 -10.08
C PHE A 31 10.13 -6.73 -11.04
N ALA A 32 10.74 -7.81 -11.52
CA ALA A 32 11.78 -7.75 -12.54
C ALA A 32 11.63 -8.94 -13.48
N GLY A 33 11.60 -8.70 -14.81
CA GLY A 33 11.41 -9.77 -15.78
C GLY A 33 10.06 -10.49 -15.67
N GLY A 34 9.05 -9.88 -15.07
CA GLY A 34 7.74 -10.49 -14.80
C GLY A 34 7.65 -11.30 -13.50
N GLU A 35 8.76 -11.46 -12.80
CA GLU A 35 8.84 -12.17 -11.52
C GLU A 35 8.85 -11.17 -10.35
N LYS A 36 8.26 -11.56 -9.22
CA LYS A 36 8.26 -10.77 -7.98
C LYS A 36 9.67 -10.70 -7.41
N LEU A 37 10.11 -9.49 -7.10
CA LEU A 37 11.43 -9.21 -6.56
C LEU A 37 11.34 -8.78 -5.09
N TYR A 38 11.76 -9.65 -4.18
CA TYR A 38 12.08 -9.25 -2.82
C TYR A 38 13.52 -8.74 -2.76
N VAL A 39 13.69 -7.47 -2.35
CA VAL A 39 15.01 -6.84 -2.23
C VAL A 39 15.67 -7.32 -0.94
N ARG A 40 16.66 -8.18 -1.07
CA ARG A 40 17.53 -8.68 0.00
C ARG A 40 18.83 -7.92 -0.07
N GLY A 41 18.88 -6.79 0.59
CA GLY A 41 19.92 -5.79 0.41
C GLY A 41 20.89 -5.65 1.58
N VAL A 42 22.03 -5.05 1.30
CA VAL A 42 23.01 -4.61 2.28
C VAL A 42 23.60 -3.25 1.89
N THR A 43 23.91 -2.40 2.86
CA THR A 43 24.53 -1.10 2.61
C THR A 43 26.05 -1.24 2.43
N TYR A 44 26.62 -0.52 1.45
CA TYR A 44 28.03 -0.56 1.09
C TYR A 44 28.63 0.85 1.08
N GLY A 45 29.53 1.13 2.01
CA GLY A 45 30.13 2.45 2.22
C GLY A 45 29.27 3.33 3.16
N THR A 46 29.69 4.53 3.49
CA THR A 46 30.75 5.34 2.85
C THR A 46 32.17 4.89 3.27
N PHE A 47 33.10 4.89 2.33
CA PHE A 47 34.52 4.58 2.58
C PHE A 47 35.35 5.84 2.63
N ARG A 48 36.58 5.75 3.17
CA ARG A 48 37.56 6.83 3.07
C ARG A 48 37.96 7.01 1.61
N PRO A 49 37.83 8.22 1.06
CA PRO A 49 38.34 8.49 -0.29
C PRO A 49 39.84 8.21 -0.39
N ASP A 50 40.28 7.67 -1.52
CA ASP A 50 41.68 7.51 -1.81
C ASP A 50 42.35 8.88 -2.12
N PRO A 51 43.70 8.94 -2.27
CA PRO A 51 44.39 10.19 -2.58
C PRO A 51 43.93 10.89 -3.87
N ASP A 52 43.34 10.14 -4.82
CA ASP A 52 42.82 10.64 -6.07
C ASP A 52 41.33 11.07 -5.96
N GLY A 53 40.74 10.87 -4.76
CA GLY A 53 39.38 11.29 -4.44
C GLY A 53 38.29 10.27 -4.79
N HIS A 54 38.66 9.01 -5.10
CA HIS A 54 37.68 7.96 -5.35
C HIS A 54 37.06 7.47 -4.02
N GLU A 55 35.74 7.48 -3.95
CA GLU A 55 34.97 7.16 -2.72
C GLU A 55 34.74 5.66 -2.51
N TYR A 56 35.20 4.79 -3.42
CA TYR A 56 35.01 3.33 -3.35
C TYR A 56 36.35 2.61 -3.31
N PRO A 57 36.40 1.43 -2.63
CA PRO A 57 37.60 0.55 -2.64
C PRO A 57 38.01 0.16 -4.06
N SER A 58 39.22 -0.36 -4.21
CA SER A 58 39.71 -0.83 -5.51
C SER A 58 38.76 -1.90 -6.12
N PRO A 59 38.69 -2.01 -7.46
CA PRO A 59 37.82 -2.98 -8.13
C PRO A 59 37.98 -4.41 -7.62
N ALA A 60 39.19 -4.84 -7.29
CA ALA A 60 39.46 -6.17 -6.76
C ALA A 60 38.83 -6.42 -5.37
N ILE A 61 38.76 -5.41 -4.52
CA ILE A 61 38.10 -5.49 -3.20
C ILE A 61 36.59 -5.54 -3.41
N VAL A 62 36.04 -4.65 -4.26
CA VAL A 62 34.60 -4.58 -4.55
C VAL A 62 34.13 -5.89 -5.18
N GLU A 63 34.85 -6.45 -6.13
CA GLU A 63 34.52 -7.73 -6.76
C GLU A 63 34.44 -8.87 -5.73
N ARG A 64 35.42 -8.96 -4.83
CA ARG A 64 35.41 -9.95 -3.74
C ARG A 64 34.22 -9.74 -2.80
N ASP A 65 33.93 -8.50 -2.41
CA ASP A 65 32.82 -8.17 -1.55
C ASP A 65 31.48 -8.52 -2.22
N PHE A 66 31.31 -8.19 -3.51
CA PHE A 66 30.09 -8.49 -4.28
C PHE A 66 29.90 -9.99 -4.53
N ALA A 67 30.99 -10.72 -4.81
CA ALA A 67 30.93 -12.17 -4.91
C ALA A 67 30.47 -12.81 -3.61
N LEU A 68 30.98 -12.33 -2.45
CA LEU A 68 30.60 -12.82 -1.14
C LEU A 68 29.15 -12.45 -0.79
N MET A 69 28.71 -11.23 -1.07
CA MET A 69 27.29 -10.82 -0.90
C MET A 69 26.36 -11.73 -1.70
N ALA A 70 26.66 -11.97 -2.99
CA ALA A 70 25.86 -12.83 -3.84
C ALA A 70 25.81 -14.28 -3.32
N ALA A 71 26.93 -14.81 -2.84
CA ALA A 71 27.01 -16.16 -2.26
C ALA A 71 26.14 -16.30 -1.01
N HIS A 72 26.01 -15.24 -0.19
CA HIS A 72 25.13 -15.19 0.99
C HIS A 72 23.70 -14.75 0.68
N GLY A 73 23.28 -14.80 -0.60
CA GLY A 73 21.88 -14.60 -1.00
C GLY A 73 21.40 -13.16 -1.05
N PHE A 74 22.29 -12.17 -0.94
CA PHE A 74 21.95 -10.78 -1.24
C PHE A 74 21.75 -10.61 -2.74
N ASN A 75 20.79 -9.77 -3.13
CA ASN A 75 20.47 -9.42 -4.51
C ASN A 75 20.49 -7.91 -4.76
N ALA A 76 20.79 -7.13 -3.73
CA ALA A 76 20.86 -5.68 -3.85
C ALA A 76 21.91 -5.07 -2.90
N VAL A 77 22.48 -3.95 -3.35
CA VAL A 77 23.44 -3.14 -2.61
C VAL A 77 22.94 -1.71 -2.56
N ARG A 78 23.06 -1.05 -1.42
CA ARG A 78 22.75 0.37 -1.29
C ARG A 78 24.04 1.18 -1.16
N THR A 79 24.16 2.24 -1.95
CA THR A 79 25.23 3.23 -1.88
C THR A 79 24.70 4.61 -1.50
N TYR A 80 25.49 5.43 -0.83
CA TYR A 80 25.12 6.80 -0.43
C TYR A 80 25.51 7.85 -1.47
N THR A 81 26.42 7.49 -2.36
CA THR A 81 26.87 8.32 -3.47
C THR A 81 26.75 7.56 -4.78
N ALA A 82 26.72 8.26 -5.89
CA ALA A 82 26.66 7.64 -7.20
C ALA A 82 27.99 6.89 -7.48
N PRO A 83 27.94 5.58 -7.73
CA PRO A 83 29.15 4.81 -7.99
C PRO A 83 29.65 5.01 -9.44
N PRO A 84 30.95 4.78 -9.69
CA PRO A 84 31.51 4.77 -11.03
C PRO A 84 30.97 3.58 -11.85
N ARG A 85 31.00 3.70 -13.17
CA ARG A 85 30.44 2.71 -14.11
C ARG A 85 30.94 1.29 -13.86
N TRP A 86 32.24 1.11 -13.62
CA TRP A 86 32.84 -0.20 -13.38
C TRP A 86 32.23 -0.93 -12.17
N LEU A 87 31.78 -0.21 -11.13
CA LEU A 87 31.15 -0.82 -9.97
C LEU A 87 29.74 -1.32 -10.32
N LEU A 88 29.00 -0.63 -11.19
CA LEU A 88 27.72 -1.07 -11.71
C LEU A 88 27.89 -2.35 -12.58
N ASP A 89 28.91 -2.37 -13.43
CA ASP A 89 29.24 -3.53 -14.28
C ASP A 89 29.57 -4.76 -13.40
N LEU A 90 30.35 -4.59 -12.30
CA LEU A 90 30.60 -5.65 -11.33
C LEU A 90 29.31 -6.11 -10.63
N ALA A 91 28.46 -5.20 -10.22
CA ALA A 91 27.18 -5.54 -9.60
C ALA A 91 26.32 -6.40 -10.54
N GLU A 92 26.20 -6.00 -11.81
CA GLU A 92 25.48 -6.79 -12.82
C GLU A 92 26.09 -8.18 -12.99
N ALA A 93 27.43 -8.26 -13.06
CA ALA A 93 28.15 -9.53 -13.19
C ALA A 93 27.86 -10.49 -12.03
N HIS A 94 27.66 -9.98 -10.80
CA HIS A 94 27.31 -10.77 -9.63
C HIS A 94 25.79 -10.89 -9.37
N GLY A 95 24.93 -10.35 -10.27
CA GLY A 95 23.48 -10.41 -10.12
C GLY A 95 22.94 -9.48 -9.03
N LEU A 96 23.69 -8.44 -8.65
CA LEU A 96 23.31 -7.45 -7.65
C LEU A 96 22.71 -6.21 -8.29
N ARG A 97 21.69 -5.65 -7.66
CA ARG A 97 21.05 -4.39 -8.04
C ARG A 97 21.46 -3.27 -7.09
N LEU A 98 21.55 -2.03 -7.59
CA LEU A 98 21.98 -0.91 -6.75
C LEU A 98 20.82 0.06 -6.46
N LEU A 99 20.61 0.34 -5.17
CA LEU A 99 19.87 1.51 -4.69
C LEU A 99 20.88 2.65 -4.48
N ILE A 100 20.88 3.60 -5.41
CA ILE A 100 21.92 4.64 -5.50
C ILE A 100 21.46 5.92 -4.82
N GLY A 101 22.20 6.38 -3.80
CA GLY A 101 22.01 7.69 -3.18
C GLY A 101 22.56 8.83 -4.05
N LEU A 102 21.77 9.90 -4.20
CA LEU A 102 22.15 11.07 -4.98
C LEU A 102 22.52 12.31 -4.13
N GLY A 103 22.48 12.18 -2.80
CA GLY A 103 22.87 13.25 -1.88
C GLY A 103 22.00 14.52 -1.96
N GLY A 104 20.75 14.39 -2.40
CA GLY A 104 19.84 15.54 -2.57
C GLY A 104 19.50 16.26 -1.26
N GLU A 105 19.71 15.64 -0.10
CA GLU A 105 19.60 16.29 1.22
C GLU A 105 20.61 17.42 1.39
N ARG A 106 21.77 17.35 0.73
CA ARG A 106 22.79 18.41 0.72
C ARG A 106 22.29 19.65 -0.02
N SER A 107 21.41 19.47 -1.00
CA SER A 107 20.84 20.56 -1.79
C SER A 107 19.85 21.43 -1.01
N ILE A 108 19.35 20.94 0.13
CA ILE A 108 18.33 21.65 0.92
C ILE A 108 18.86 22.97 1.49
N GLY A 109 20.16 23.07 1.72
CA GLY A 109 20.82 24.32 2.13
C GLY A 109 20.59 25.44 1.11
N TYR A 110 20.75 25.17 -0.17
CA TYR A 110 20.51 26.15 -1.25
C TYR A 110 19.02 26.53 -1.35
N VAL A 111 18.11 25.60 -1.02
CA VAL A 111 16.66 25.88 -0.95
C VAL A 111 16.35 26.80 0.23
N CYS A 112 17.00 26.60 1.39
CA CYS A 112 16.86 27.48 2.56
C CYS A 112 17.23 28.91 2.22
N GLU A 113 18.33 29.10 1.50
CA GLU A 113 18.88 30.41 1.11
C GLU A 113 18.23 31.01 -0.14
N GLY A 114 17.28 30.27 -0.77
CA GLY A 114 16.63 30.72 -2.01
C GLY A 114 17.57 30.73 -3.24
N ARG A 115 18.73 30.04 -3.15
CA ARG A 115 19.77 30.01 -4.19
C ARG A 115 19.73 28.80 -5.12
N TRP A 116 18.77 27.89 -4.94
CA TRP A 116 18.61 26.73 -5.83
C TRP A 116 18.29 27.16 -7.26
N ASN A 117 19.16 26.83 -8.22
CA ASN A 117 19.08 27.28 -9.62
C ASN A 117 19.42 26.13 -10.60
N ALA A 118 19.46 26.44 -11.89
CA ALA A 118 19.75 25.48 -12.96
C ALA A 118 21.17 24.87 -12.91
N GLU A 119 22.13 25.56 -12.32
CA GLU A 119 23.50 25.08 -12.16
C GLU A 119 23.52 23.96 -11.09
N HIS A 120 22.86 24.15 -9.95
CA HIS A 120 22.71 23.14 -8.92
C HIS A 120 21.94 21.90 -9.44
N GLU A 121 20.94 22.11 -10.31
CA GLU A 121 20.23 21.00 -10.94
C GLU A 121 21.12 20.21 -11.88
N ARG A 122 21.96 20.86 -12.65
CA ARG A 122 22.93 20.18 -13.51
C ARG A 122 23.95 19.40 -12.69
N ALA A 123 24.56 20.03 -11.69
CA ALA A 123 25.52 19.37 -10.81
C ALA A 123 24.91 18.12 -10.11
N PHE A 124 23.64 18.22 -9.65
CA PHE A 124 22.92 17.08 -9.08
C PHE A 124 22.71 15.92 -10.07
N LEU A 125 22.41 16.23 -11.34
CA LEU A 125 22.24 15.23 -12.39
C LEU A 125 23.57 14.65 -12.87
N ASP A 126 24.59 15.50 -13.01
CA ASP A 126 25.91 15.12 -13.53
C ASP A 126 26.65 14.18 -12.56
N ALA A 127 26.40 14.31 -11.25
CA ALA A 127 26.94 13.42 -10.23
C ALA A 127 26.58 11.92 -10.44
N ALA A 128 25.48 11.63 -11.13
CA ALA A 128 25.05 10.26 -11.43
C ALA A 128 25.06 9.94 -12.93
N SER A 129 25.79 10.72 -13.73
CA SER A 129 25.77 10.58 -15.19
C SER A 129 26.10 9.18 -15.71
N GLU A 130 27.00 8.47 -15.05
CA GLU A 130 27.41 7.11 -15.40
C GLU A 130 26.39 6.02 -15.01
N CYS A 131 25.44 6.37 -14.13
CA CYS A 131 24.45 5.42 -13.60
C CYS A 131 23.19 5.33 -14.47
N TYR A 132 22.85 6.40 -15.20
CA TYR A 132 21.61 6.43 -15.96
C TYR A 132 21.58 5.37 -17.09
N GLY A 133 20.46 4.68 -17.19
CA GLY A 133 20.26 3.64 -18.19
C GLY A 133 20.88 2.29 -17.84
N HIS A 134 21.69 2.17 -16.80
CA HIS A 134 22.36 0.92 -16.46
C HIS A 134 21.38 -0.12 -15.91
N PRO A 135 21.43 -1.40 -16.37
CA PRO A 135 20.49 -2.44 -15.94
C PRO A 135 20.62 -2.82 -14.45
N ALA A 136 21.80 -2.69 -13.85
CA ALA A 136 22.02 -2.94 -12.42
C ALA A 136 21.37 -1.89 -11.50
N VAL A 137 20.89 -0.75 -12.02
CA VAL A 137 20.21 0.24 -11.19
C VAL A 137 18.85 -0.30 -10.77
N LEU A 138 18.66 -0.54 -9.47
CA LEU A 138 17.38 -0.82 -8.85
C LEU A 138 16.52 0.43 -8.83
N ALA A 139 17.07 1.50 -8.24
CA ALA A 139 16.40 2.78 -8.08
C ALA A 139 17.39 3.89 -7.69
N PHE A 140 16.96 5.14 -7.87
CA PHE A 140 17.65 6.31 -7.31
C PHE A 140 16.97 6.77 -6.03
N ALA A 141 17.72 6.82 -4.92
CA ALA A 141 17.34 7.49 -3.68
C ALA A 141 17.78 8.97 -3.79
N ILE A 142 16.83 9.84 -4.16
CA ILE A 142 17.11 11.23 -4.50
C ILE A 142 17.61 12.09 -3.33
N ALA A 143 17.25 11.69 -2.11
CA ALA A 143 17.77 12.25 -0.87
C ALA A 143 17.60 11.25 0.28
N ASN A 144 18.37 11.44 1.34
CA ASN A 144 18.34 10.65 2.56
C ASN A 144 18.08 11.55 3.77
N GLU A 145 17.09 11.25 4.60
CA GLU A 145 16.83 11.80 5.93
C GLU A 145 16.98 13.33 6.02
N ILE A 146 16.25 14.10 5.23
CA ILE A 146 16.23 15.56 5.40
C ILE A 146 15.88 15.87 6.87
N PRO A 147 16.76 16.60 7.61
CA PRO A 147 16.59 16.78 9.05
C PRO A 147 15.26 17.41 9.43
N ALA A 148 14.61 16.87 10.46
CA ALA A 148 13.30 17.37 10.92
C ALA A 148 13.33 18.86 11.30
N SER A 149 14.45 19.36 11.81
CA SER A 149 14.66 20.79 12.09
C SER A 149 14.56 21.64 10.83
N ILE A 150 15.12 21.17 9.73
CA ILE A 150 15.04 21.83 8.42
C ILE A 150 13.63 21.75 7.85
N VAL A 151 12.99 20.58 7.91
CA VAL A 151 11.59 20.41 7.46
C VAL A 151 10.67 21.36 8.24
N ARG A 152 10.91 21.53 9.53
CA ARG A 152 10.17 22.45 10.38
C ARG A 152 10.42 23.92 10.01
N TRP A 153 11.67 24.27 9.74
CA TRP A 153 12.06 25.63 9.35
C TRP A 153 11.47 26.04 8.00
N LEU A 154 11.60 25.20 6.99
CA LEU A 154 11.11 25.47 5.63
C LEU A 154 9.60 25.26 5.48
N GLY A 155 9.01 24.43 6.33
CA GLY A 155 7.67 23.90 6.19
C GLY A 155 7.58 22.70 5.23
N ALA A 156 6.81 21.67 5.64
CA ALA A 156 6.68 20.39 4.92
C ALA A 156 6.39 20.57 3.42
N LYS A 157 5.49 21.49 3.04
CA LYS A 157 5.11 21.72 1.64
C LYS A 157 6.25 22.24 0.75
N ARG A 158 7.21 22.98 1.30
CA ARG A 158 8.36 23.45 0.52
C ARG A 158 9.35 22.31 0.30
N VAL A 159 9.56 21.48 1.32
CA VAL A 159 10.40 20.28 1.24
C VAL A 159 9.78 19.27 0.26
N GLU A 160 8.48 18.96 0.38
CA GLU A 160 7.77 18.08 -0.54
C GLU A 160 7.92 18.50 -2.00
N ARG A 161 7.77 19.81 -2.29
CA ARG A 161 7.95 20.37 -3.64
C ARG A 161 9.39 20.26 -4.15
N HIS A 162 10.37 20.44 -3.26
CA HIS A 162 11.76 20.28 -3.63
C HIS A 162 12.08 18.83 -3.97
N VAL A 163 11.67 17.89 -3.13
CA VAL A 163 11.82 16.45 -3.39
C VAL A 163 11.09 16.04 -4.69
N GLU A 164 9.91 16.59 -4.97
CA GLU A 164 9.19 16.36 -6.24
C GLU A 164 9.99 16.89 -7.45
N ARG A 165 10.65 18.03 -7.30
CA ARG A 165 11.51 18.59 -8.34
C ARG A 165 12.70 17.68 -8.64
N LEU A 166 13.42 17.23 -7.61
CA LEU A 166 14.52 16.27 -7.76
C LEU A 166 14.06 14.96 -8.45
N CYS A 167 12.93 14.41 -8.03
CA CYS A 167 12.32 13.23 -8.65
C CYS A 167 12.04 13.46 -10.15
N THR A 168 11.50 14.64 -10.49
CA THR A 168 11.20 15.01 -11.88
C THR A 168 12.47 15.13 -12.72
N LEU A 169 13.54 15.67 -12.17
CA LEU A 169 14.83 15.80 -12.85
C LEU A 169 15.41 14.41 -13.21
N VAL A 170 15.45 13.49 -12.25
CA VAL A 170 15.94 12.12 -12.47
C VAL A 170 15.11 11.41 -13.53
N ARG A 171 13.76 11.46 -13.45
CA ARG A 171 12.87 10.83 -14.43
C ARG A 171 12.99 11.40 -15.85
N ARG A 172 13.35 12.66 -15.99
CA ARG A 172 13.64 13.25 -17.32
C ARG A 172 14.91 12.69 -17.91
N ARG A 173 15.92 12.40 -17.07
CA ARG A 173 17.20 11.86 -17.50
C ARG A 173 17.15 10.36 -17.77
N ASP A 174 16.43 9.60 -16.91
CA ASP A 174 16.21 8.16 -17.01
C ASP A 174 14.72 7.82 -16.76
N PRO A 175 13.87 7.85 -17.80
CA PRO A 175 12.44 7.59 -17.68
C PRO A 175 12.07 6.19 -17.20
N GLY A 176 13.00 5.22 -17.34
CA GLY A 176 12.79 3.83 -16.90
C GLY A 176 13.25 3.54 -15.47
N ALA A 177 13.86 4.50 -14.80
CA ALA A 177 14.36 4.31 -13.44
C ALA A 177 13.25 4.47 -12.39
N LEU A 178 13.28 3.61 -11.38
CA LEU A 178 12.53 3.84 -10.15
C LEU A 178 13.19 4.93 -9.31
N VAL A 179 12.38 5.78 -8.69
CA VAL A 179 12.83 6.90 -7.86
C VAL A 179 12.16 6.84 -6.50
N THR A 180 12.97 6.95 -5.45
CA THR A 180 12.52 6.97 -4.06
C THR A 180 13.19 8.09 -3.27
N TYR A 181 12.71 8.30 -2.04
CA TYR A 181 13.29 9.14 -1.01
C TYR A 181 13.41 8.30 0.27
N VAL A 182 14.55 8.33 0.91
CA VAL A 182 14.76 7.61 2.18
C VAL A 182 14.31 8.51 3.34
N SER A 183 13.20 8.15 3.95
CA SER A 183 12.64 8.83 5.12
C SER A 183 13.08 8.15 6.43
N TYR A 184 12.70 8.73 7.54
CA TYR A 184 12.88 8.16 8.88
C TYR A 184 11.72 8.58 9.78
N PRO A 185 11.53 7.97 10.98
CA PRO A 185 10.32 8.16 11.78
C PRO A 185 9.96 9.61 12.07
N THR A 186 10.95 10.48 12.27
CA THR A 186 10.72 11.87 12.66
C THR A 186 10.09 12.73 11.54
N THR A 187 10.20 12.31 10.28
CA THR A 187 9.64 13.02 9.11
C THR A 187 8.65 12.17 8.31
N GLU A 188 8.09 11.10 8.89
CA GLU A 188 7.12 10.20 8.23
C GLU A 188 5.87 10.91 7.69
N TYR A 189 5.54 12.09 8.23
CA TYR A 189 4.40 12.91 7.83
C TYR A 189 4.56 13.60 6.47
N LEU A 190 5.75 13.57 5.86
CA LEU A 190 5.96 14.10 4.52
C LEU A 190 5.14 13.32 3.49
N ARG A 191 4.34 14.04 2.69
CA ARG A 191 3.48 13.45 1.66
C ARG A 191 4.18 13.46 0.32
N LEU A 192 4.72 12.32 -0.07
CA LEU A 192 5.53 12.14 -1.28
C LEU A 192 4.85 11.18 -2.28
N PRO A 193 3.64 11.49 -2.78
CA PRO A 193 2.85 10.59 -3.62
C PRO A 193 3.41 10.40 -5.04
N PHE A 194 4.48 11.07 -5.39
CA PHE A 194 5.17 10.99 -6.68
C PHE A 194 6.30 9.96 -6.72
N LEU A 195 6.66 9.37 -5.59
CA LEU A 195 7.66 8.31 -5.51
C LEU A 195 7.10 6.99 -6.07
N ASP A 196 7.96 6.15 -6.63
CA ASP A 196 7.55 4.84 -7.14
C ASP A 196 7.35 3.84 -6.00
N PHE A 197 8.16 3.93 -4.96
CA PHE A 197 8.04 3.18 -3.71
C PHE A 197 8.58 4.02 -2.55
N HIS A 198 8.27 3.61 -1.33
CA HIS A 198 8.70 4.31 -0.12
C HIS A 198 9.85 3.59 0.56
N CYS A 199 10.87 4.35 0.96
CA CYS A 199 11.99 3.88 1.76
C CYS A 199 12.00 4.51 3.15
N PHE A 200 12.35 3.70 4.17
CA PHE A 200 12.52 4.17 5.54
C PHE A 200 13.75 3.56 6.18
N ASN A 201 14.48 4.35 6.96
CA ASN A 201 15.49 3.88 7.91
C ASN A 201 14.82 3.64 9.26
N VAL A 202 14.94 2.42 9.81
CA VAL A 202 14.23 2.02 11.04
C VAL A 202 15.16 1.21 11.94
N TYR A 203 15.52 1.77 13.09
CA TYR A 203 16.38 1.14 14.09
C TYR A 203 15.59 0.83 15.38
N LEU A 204 14.70 -0.17 15.30
CA LEU A 204 13.93 -0.63 16.45
C LEU A 204 14.45 -1.98 16.92
N GLU A 205 14.81 -2.04 18.22
CA GLU A 205 15.46 -3.18 18.87
C GLU A 205 14.49 -4.12 19.61
N GLN A 206 13.18 -3.84 19.53
CA GLN A 206 12.10 -4.67 20.09
C GLN A 206 11.18 -5.11 18.95
N ARG A 207 10.91 -6.41 18.87
CA ARG A 207 10.14 -7.00 17.77
C ARG A 207 8.74 -6.42 17.66
N GLU A 208 8.05 -6.33 18.79
CA GLU A 208 6.66 -5.86 18.84
C GLU A 208 6.55 -4.40 18.39
N LYS A 209 7.56 -3.59 18.72
CA LYS A 209 7.64 -2.20 18.27
C LYS A 209 7.89 -2.10 16.77
N LEU A 210 8.76 -2.95 16.23
CA LEU A 210 9.02 -2.98 14.80
C LEU A 210 7.78 -3.46 14.04
N GLU A 211 7.08 -4.52 14.49
CA GLU A 211 5.84 -5.02 13.89
C GLU A 211 4.76 -3.94 13.84
N ALA A 212 4.53 -3.24 14.97
CA ALA A 212 3.58 -2.14 15.04
C ALA A 212 3.95 -0.97 14.13
N TYR A 213 5.23 -0.61 14.07
CA TYR A 213 5.69 0.47 13.20
C TYR A 213 5.62 0.11 11.73
N LEU A 214 5.95 -1.12 11.35
CA LEU A 214 5.81 -1.59 9.98
C LEU A 214 4.35 -1.59 9.51
N ALA A 215 3.41 -2.02 10.35
CA ALA A 215 1.98 -1.90 10.05
C ALA A 215 1.58 -0.43 9.81
N ARG A 216 2.10 0.47 10.62
CA ARG A 216 1.94 1.91 10.45
C ARG A 216 2.48 2.39 9.10
N LEU A 217 3.71 2.02 8.75
CA LEU A 217 4.34 2.39 7.49
C LEU A 217 3.58 1.83 6.29
N GLN A 218 3.08 0.59 6.37
CA GLN A 218 2.25 -0.01 5.33
C GLN A 218 0.98 0.79 5.04
N ASN A 219 0.36 1.37 6.08
CA ASN A 219 -0.80 2.25 5.92
C ASN A 219 -0.43 3.62 5.34
N LEU A 220 0.75 4.15 5.69
CA LEU A 220 1.25 5.41 5.11
C LEU A 220 1.59 5.28 3.62
N THR A 221 2.17 4.14 3.21
CA THR A 221 2.55 3.88 1.82
C THR A 221 1.35 3.57 0.93
N GLY A 222 0.22 3.15 1.51
CA GLY A 222 -0.99 2.76 0.78
C GLY A 222 -0.70 1.58 -0.16
N ASP A 223 -1.04 1.71 -1.44
CA ASP A 223 -0.89 0.65 -2.44
C ASP A 223 0.52 0.56 -3.05
N ARG A 224 1.53 1.23 -2.46
CA ARG A 224 2.90 1.22 -2.98
C ARG A 224 3.82 0.32 -2.19
N PRO A 225 4.93 -0.14 -2.81
CA PRO A 225 5.92 -0.93 -2.09
C PRO A 225 6.55 -0.15 -0.94
N LEU A 226 6.81 -0.87 0.15
CA LEU A 226 7.62 -0.41 1.28
C LEU A 226 8.96 -1.15 1.26
N VAL A 227 10.07 -0.42 1.36
CA VAL A 227 11.40 -0.97 1.53
C VAL A 227 12.03 -0.34 2.77
N LEU A 228 12.60 -1.14 3.66
CA LEU A 228 13.45 -0.62 4.71
C LEU A 228 14.85 -0.41 4.15
N ALA A 229 15.26 0.85 4.04
CA ALA A 229 16.56 1.21 3.47
C ALA A 229 17.71 1.03 4.49
N GLU A 230 17.39 0.98 5.78
CA GLU A 230 18.31 0.61 6.85
C GLU A 230 17.58 -0.09 7.98
N ILE A 231 18.11 -1.26 8.36
CA ILE A 231 17.86 -1.95 9.62
C ILE A 231 19.23 -2.36 10.17
N GLY A 232 19.44 -2.33 11.47
CA GLY A 232 20.76 -2.60 12.01
C GLY A 232 20.82 -2.61 13.53
N LEU A 233 21.92 -3.17 14.05
CA LEU A 233 22.30 -3.10 15.46
C LEU A 233 23.82 -2.99 15.56
N ASP A 234 24.31 -2.07 16.38
CA ASP A 234 25.72 -1.91 16.65
C ASP A 234 26.27 -3.03 17.57
N SER A 235 27.32 -3.70 17.13
CA SER A 235 27.93 -4.80 17.89
C SER A 235 28.94 -4.36 18.98
N VAL A 236 29.46 -3.12 18.92
CA VAL A 236 30.32 -2.61 19.99
C VAL A 236 29.57 -2.50 21.30
N ARG A 237 28.32 -2.01 21.24
CA ARG A 237 27.49 -1.80 22.44
C ARG A 237 26.70 -3.05 22.83
N ASN A 238 26.36 -3.91 21.87
CA ASN A 238 25.43 -5.01 22.09
C ASN A 238 26.06 -6.39 22.02
N GLY A 239 27.30 -6.52 21.49
CA GLY A 239 27.94 -7.79 21.19
C GLY A 239 27.51 -8.37 19.83
N GLU A 240 28.34 -9.20 19.22
CA GLU A 240 28.14 -9.78 17.89
C GLU A 240 26.98 -10.80 17.86
N GLU A 241 26.78 -11.58 18.93
CA GLU A 241 25.71 -12.57 19.06
C GLU A 241 24.35 -11.88 19.10
N ARG A 242 24.22 -10.82 19.90
CA ARG A 242 22.98 -10.05 19.96
C ARG A 242 22.69 -9.34 18.64
N GLN A 243 23.71 -8.85 17.95
CA GLN A 243 23.59 -8.30 16.61
C GLN A 243 23.00 -9.36 15.66
N ALA A 244 23.55 -10.58 15.68
CA ALA A 244 23.10 -11.69 14.83
C ALA A 244 21.63 -12.07 15.08
N GLU A 245 21.25 -12.25 16.35
CA GLU A 245 19.88 -12.55 16.74
C GLU A 245 18.90 -11.44 16.30
N THR A 246 19.28 -10.17 16.56
CA THR A 246 18.43 -9.02 16.27
C THR A 246 18.23 -8.85 14.78
N LEU A 247 19.29 -8.90 13.97
CA LEU A 247 19.20 -8.77 12.53
C LEU A 247 18.36 -9.91 11.91
N ALA A 248 18.50 -11.13 12.39
CA ALA A 248 17.72 -12.27 11.88
C ALA A 248 16.20 -12.06 12.07
N TRP A 249 15.76 -11.62 13.26
CA TRP A 249 14.33 -11.37 13.46
C TRP A 249 13.87 -10.07 12.82
N GLN A 250 14.69 -9.01 12.70
CA GLN A 250 14.35 -7.79 11.97
C GLN A 250 14.09 -8.10 10.49
N VAL A 251 14.94 -8.91 9.84
CA VAL A 251 14.73 -9.34 8.45
C VAL A 251 13.42 -10.09 8.32
N ARG A 252 13.18 -11.16 9.10
CA ARG A 252 11.95 -11.95 9.03
C ARG A 252 10.70 -11.09 9.26
N THR A 253 10.73 -10.24 10.29
CA THR A 253 9.61 -9.35 10.63
C THR A 253 9.30 -8.38 9.49
N THR A 254 10.34 -7.81 8.86
CA THR A 254 10.17 -6.86 7.76
C THR A 254 9.44 -7.49 6.58
N PHE A 255 9.87 -8.67 6.14
CA PHE A 255 9.22 -9.32 5.00
C PHE A 255 7.84 -9.89 5.36
N ALA A 256 7.67 -10.46 6.56
CA ALA A 256 6.36 -10.92 7.05
C ALA A 256 5.34 -9.79 7.20
N SER A 257 5.77 -8.53 7.34
CA SER A 257 4.88 -7.36 7.32
C SER A 257 4.37 -6.97 5.93
N GLY A 258 4.85 -7.62 4.87
CA GLY A 258 4.54 -7.28 3.48
C GLY A 258 5.46 -6.21 2.88
N ALA A 259 6.63 -5.98 3.44
CA ALA A 259 7.64 -5.12 2.82
C ALA A 259 8.22 -5.78 1.57
N ALA A 260 8.48 -4.97 0.54
CA ALA A 260 9.10 -5.41 -0.70
C ALA A 260 10.62 -5.62 -0.58
N GLY A 261 11.22 -5.15 0.51
CA GLY A 261 12.64 -5.30 0.71
C GLY A 261 13.17 -4.72 2.02
N ALA A 262 14.41 -5.11 2.32
CA ALA A 262 15.20 -4.58 3.40
C ALA A 262 16.68 -4.49 3.02
N PHE A 263 17.37 -3.47 3.48
CA PHE A 263 18.82 -3.33 3.44
C PHE A 263 19.36 -3.38 4.87
N VAL A 264 20.25 -4.34 5.12
CA VAL A 264 20.98 -4.41 6.39
C VAL A 264 22.07 -3.36 6.37
N TYR A 265 22.13 -2.55 7.39
CA TYR A 265 23.21 -1.61 7.63
C TYR A 265 24.20 -2.25 8.61
N ALA A 266 25.43 -2.63 8.15
CA ALA A 266 26.03 -2.46 6.85
C ALA A 266 26.84 -3.72 6.46
N TRP A 267 27.53 -3.73 5.29
CA TRP A 267 28.39 -4.85 4.89
C TRP A 267 29.61 -5.00 5.78
N THR A 268 30.28 -3.88 6.08
CA THR A 268 31.52 -3.87 6.85
C THR A 268 31.50 -2.79 7.93
N ASP A 269 32.33 -2.96 8.96
CA ASP A 269 32.54 -1.95 10.01
C ASP A 269 33.34 -0.73 9.52
N GLU A 270 33.72 -0.68 8.26
CA GLU A 270 34.31 0.52 7.67
C GLU A 270 33.25 1.57 7.45
N TRP A 271 33.45 2.72 8.07
CA TRP A 271 32.57 3.87 7.91
C TRP A 271 33.39 5.16 7.97
N HIS A 272 33.28 5.99 6.94
CA HIS A 272 33.96 7.29 6.86
C HIS A 272 32.93 8.42 6.79
N ARG A 273 33.02 9.39 7.66
CA ARG A 273 32.10 10.53 7.69
C ARG A 273 32.80 11.79 8.19
N GLY A 274 32.54 12.92 7.50
CA GLY A 274 33.06 14.24 7.93
C GLY A 274 34.59 14.35 7.91
N GLY A 275 35.27 13.56 7.07
CA GLY A 275 36.72 13.54 6.97
C GLY A 275 37.42 12.55 7.92
N GLU A 276 36.66 11.85 8.76
CA GLU A 276 37.17 10.94 9.79
C GLU A 276 36.59 9.53 9.64
N ASP A 277 37.38 8.52 10.00
CA ASP A 277 36.89 7.14 10.15
C ASP A 277 36.16 6.99 11.48
N VAL A 278 34.97 6.41 11.43
CA VAL A 278 34.16 6.17 12.60
C VAL A 278 34.44 4.75 13.11
N TYR A 279 35.04 4.63 14.31
CA TYR A 279 35.45 3.37 14.90
C TYR A 279 34.46 2.81 15.92
N ASP A 280 33.57 3.61 16.44
CA ASP A 280 32.57 3.27 17.45
C ASP A 280 31.21 2.84 16.84
N TRP A 281 31.17 2.68 15.50
CA TRP A 281 30.01 2.18 14.75
C TRP A 281 30.33 0.84 14.09
N ALA A 282 30.05 -0.25 14.78
CA ALA A 282 30.30 -1.59 14.28
C ALA A 282 29.01 -2.30 13.85
N PHE A 283 28.33 -1.77 12.86
CA PHE A 283 27.10 -2.32 12.28
C PHE A 283 27.35 -3.37 11.20
N GLY A 284 28.59 -3.56 10.77
CA GLY A 284 28.94 -4.46 9.68
C GLY A 284 28.54 -5.91 9.94
N LEU A 285 28.17 -6.61 8.87
CA LEU A 285 28.07 -8.07 8.83
C LEU A 285 29.46 -8.70 8.78
N THR A 286 30.45 -7.94 8.33
CA THR A 286 31.86 -8.27 8.37
C THR A 286 32.63 -7.20 9.16
N ARG A 287 33.76 -7.61 9.74
CA ARG A 287 34.70 -6.68 10.39
C ARG A 287 35.43 -5.85 9.33
N ARG A 288 36.23 -4.89 9.76
CA ARG A 288 37.01 -4.01 8.86
C ARG A 288 37.98 -4.79 7.94
N ASP A 289 38.50 -5.93 8.41
CA ASP A 289 39.34 -6.82 7.63
C ASP A 289 38.58 -7.78 6.71
N ARG A 290 37.26 -7.63 6.62
CA ARG A 290 36.31 -8.48 5.86
C ARG A 290 36.11 -9.87 6.47
N SER A 291 36.63 -10.16 7.67
CA SER A 291 36.26 -11.39 8.37
C SER A 291 34.79 -11.39 8.77
N PRO A 292 34.07 -12.50 8.56
CA PRO A 292 32.64 -12.54 8.83
C PRO A 292 32.33 -12.47 10.33
N LYS A 293 31.21 -11.83 10.68
CA LYS A 293 30.62 -11.91 12.01
C LYS A 293 29.50 -12.97 12.03
N PRO A 294 29.06 -13.47 13.18
CA PRO A 294 27.93 -14.38 13.31
C PRO A 294 26.65 -13.84 12.66
N ALA A 295 26.54 -12.52 12.58
CA ALA A 295 25.42 -11.81 11.93
C ALA A 295 25.29 -12.12 10.43
N LEU A 296 26.39 -12.39 9.71
CA LEU A 296 26.33 -12.70 8.28
C LEU A 296 25.56 -13.99 8.03
N ASP A 297 25.90 -15.09 8.73
CA ASP A 297 25.21 -16.37 8.61
C ASP A 297 23.74 -16.29 9.10
N ALA A 298 23.50 -15.51 10.16
CA ALA A 298 22.14 -15.34 10.70
C ALA A 298 21.23 -14.60 9.73
N VAL A 299 21.74 -13.56 9.06
CA VAL A 299 21.02 -12.79 8.03
C VAL A 299 20.83 -13.65 6.78
N GLU A 300 21.84 -14.39 6.34
CA GLU A 300 21.71 -15.32 5.20
C GLU A 300 20.57 -16.30 5.42
N ARG A 301 20.52 -17.00 6.57
CA ARG A 301 19.41 -17.91 6.90
C ARG A 301 18.07 -17.20 6.88
N ALA A 302 17.95 -16.00 7.46
CA ALA A 302 16.73 -15.23 7.44
C ALA A 302 16.31 -14.80 6.03
N MET A 303 17.26 -14.43 5.16
CA MET A 303 17.00 -14.03 3.76
C MET A 303 16.56 -15.21 2.88
N ARG A 304 16.98 -16.45 3.20
CA ARG A 304 16.50 -17.66 2.49
C ARG A 304 15.04 -17.99 2.80
N GLU A 305 14.52 -17.56 3.94
CA GLU A 305 13.15 -17.79 4.39
C GLU A 305 12.15 -16.73 3.90
N VAL A 306 12.59 -15.76 3.09
CA VAL A 306 11.74 -14.64 2.62
C VAL A 306 10.73 -15.10 1.57
N PRO A 307 9.44 -14.69 1.69
CA PRO A 307 8.84 -13.89 2.79
C PRO A 307 8.51 -14.72 4.03
N PHE A 308 8.39 -16.04 3.90
CA PHE A 308 8.13 -17.01 4.96
C PHE A 308 8.85 -18.31 4.69
N ALA A 309 9.23 -19.02 5.75
CA ALA A 309 9.82 -20.35 5.63
C ALA A 309 8.78 -21.34 5.03
N PRO A 310 9.10 -22.03 3.93
CA PRO A 310 8.15 -22.95 3.30
C PRO A 310 7.83 -24.18 4.16
N ASP A 311 8.77 -24.63 4.97
CA ASP A 311 8.69 -25.84 5.79
C ASP A 311 7.94 -25.64 7.14
N GLY A 312 7.23 -24.51 7.29
CA GLY A 312 6.45 -24.22 8.48
C GLY A 312 5.19 -25.11 8.58
N ASP A 313 4.69 -25.28 9.81
CA ASP A 313 3.36 -25.88 10.05
C ASP A 313 2.27 -24.89 9.61
N TRP A 314 1.90 -24.96 8.33
CA TRP A 314 0.94 -24.07 7.70
C TRP A 314 -0.48 -24.66 7.71
N PRO A 315 -1.48 -23.90 8.22
CA PRO A 315 -2.87 -24.36 8.31
C PRO A 315 -3.46 -24.64 6.92
N ARG A 316 -4.37 -25.62 6.83
CA ARG A 316 -5.10 -25.87 5.58
C ARG A 316 -6.07 -24.75 5.28
N ILE A 317 -6.01 -24.20 4.05
CA ILE A 317 -6.87 -23.14 3.57
C ILE A 317 -7.72 -23.62 2.40
N SER A 318 -9.05 -23.39 2.47
CA SER A 318 -9.93 -23.56 1.32
C SER A 318 -10.19 -22.20 0.69
N VAL A 319 -9.79 -22.02 -0.57
CA VAL A 319 -10.08 -20.80 -1.34
C VAL A 319 -11.40 -20.99 -2.07
N VAL A 320 -12.35 -20.10 -1.82
CA VAL A 320 -13.68 -20.11 -2.43
C VAL A 320 -13.79 -18.95 -3.41
N VAL A 321 -14.09 -19.28 -4.68
CA VAL A 321 -14.40 -18.34 -5.76
C VAL A 321 -15.86 -18.52 -6.14
N CYS A 322 -16.66 -17.46 -5.98
CA CYS A 322 -18.06 -17.46 -6.41
C CYS A 322 -18.20 -16.73 -7.73
N SER A 323 -18.84 -17.34 -8.73
CA SER A 323 -19.01 -16.75 -10.05
C SER A 323 -20.46 -16.82 -10.54
N TYR A 324 -20.92 -15.73 -11.16
CA TYR A 324 -22.17 -15.65 -11.90
C TYR A 324 -22.00 -14.83 -13.16
N ASN A 325 -21.96 -15.49 -14.32
CA ASN A 325 -21.67 -14.89 -15.63
C ASN A 325 -20.32 -14.12 -15.65
N GLY A 326 -19.28 -14.69 -15.02
CA GLY A 326 -17.95 -14.11 -14.85
C GLY A 326 -16.90 -14.64 -15.82
N SER A 327 -17.29 -15.29 -16.91
CA SER A 327 -16.36 -15.97 -17.86
C SER A 327 -15.24 -15.06 -18.39
N ARG A 328 -15.46 -13.74 -18.39
CA ARG A 328 -14.47 -12.77 -18.90
C ARG A 328 -13.22 -12.66 -18.03
N THR A 329 -13.35 -12.82 -16.73
CA THR A 329 -12.27 -12.58 -15.74
C THR A 329 -11.88 -13.84 -14.99
N LEU A 330 -12.73 -14.85 -14.94
CA LEU A 330 -12.49 -16.09 -14.20
C LEU A 330 -11.16 -16.76 -14.57
N ARG A 331 -10.76 -16.74 -15.84
CA ARG A 331 -9.49 -17.33 -16.27
C ARG A 331 -8.29 -16.65 -15.61
N ASP A 332 -8.26 -15.30 -15.56
CA ASP A 332 -7.20 -14.56 -14.89
C ASP A 332 -7.16 -14.84 -13.38
N CYS A 333 -8.34 -14.97 -12.76
CA CYS A 333 -8.45 -15.37 -11.35
C CYS A 333 -7.84 -16.77 -11.12
N LEU A 334 -8.24 -17.77 -11.90
CA LEU A 334 -7.76 -19.14 -11.76
C LEU A 334 -6.27 -19.28 -12.08
N ASP A 335 -5.78 -18.59 -13.11
CA ASP A 335 -4.34 -18.51 -13.42
C ASP A 335 -3.55 -17.95 -12.24
N GLY A 336 -4.08 -16.96 -11.55
CA GLY A 336 -3.50 -16.42 -10.32
C GLY A 336 -3.48 -17.42 -9.18
N LEU A 337 -4.58 -18.16 -9.00
CA LEU A 337 -4.69 -19.20 -7.98
C LEU A 337 -3.73 -20.38 -8.21
N MET A 338 -3.51 -20.76 -9.47
CA MET A 338 -2.53 -21.82 -9.82
C MET A 338 -1.07 -21.40 -9.61
N ARG A 339 -0.78 -20.09 -9.45
CA ARG A 339 0.54 -19.56 -9.12
C ARG A 339 0.79 -19.37 -7.64
N ILE A 340 -0.17 -19.73 -6.78
CA ILE A 340 -0.01 -19.57 -5.33
C ILE A 340 1.09 -20.51 -4.83
N GLU A 341 2.05 -19.93 -4.13
CA GLU A 341 3.14 -20.62 -3.47
C GLU A 341 2.78 -20.91 -2.00
N TYR A 342 1.85 -21.84 -1.78
CA TYR A 342 1.43 -22.21 -0.43
C TYR A 342 1.22 -23.73 -0.37
N PRO A 343 1.74 -24.44 0.67
CA PRO A 343 1.84 -25.90 0.62
C PRO A 343 0.52 -26.64 0.84
N ASN A 344 -0.48 -26.05 1.50
CA ASN A 344 -1.65 -26.76 2.00
C ASN A 344 -2.96 -26.01 1.74
N PHE A 345 -3.45 -26.02 0.49
CA PHE A 345 -4.72 -25.40 0.12
C PHE A 345 -5.51 -26.21 -0.89
N GLU A 346 -6.76 -25.87 -1.07
CA GLU A 346 -7.66 -26.31 -2.12
C GLU A 346 -8.41 -25.13 -2.71
N VAL A 347 -8.88 -25.26 -3.95
CA VAL A 347 -9.68 -24.24 -4.63
C VAL A 347 -11.08 -24.80 -4.91
N ILE A 348 -12.10 -24.06 -4.51
CA ILE A 348 -13.51 -24.39 -4.72
C ILE A 348 -14.15 -23.26 -5.54
N VAL A 349 -14.60 -23.57 -6.74
CA VAL A 349 -15.36 -22.66 -7.60
C VAL A 349 -16.84 -22.96 -7.45
N VAL A 350 -17.62 -21.97 -7.04
CA VAL A 350 -19.09 -22.08 -6.95
C VAL A 350 -19.70 -21.29 -8.09
N ASP A 351 -20.23 -22.00 -9.08
CA ASP A 351 -20.99 -21.44 -10.20
C ASP A 351 -22.46 -21.27 -9.78
N ASP A 352 -22.87 -20.05 -9.48
CA ASP A 352 -24.23 -19.71 -9.02
C ASP A 352 -25.24 -19.61 -10.20
N GLY A 353 -25.25 -20.66 -11.04
CA GLY A 353 -26.20 -20.77 -12.15
C GLY A 353 -25.87 -19.88 -13.33
N SER A 354 -24.60 -19.77 -13.70
CA SER A 354 -24.16 -19.00 -14.87
C SER A 354 -24.75 -19.54 -16.16
N LYS A 355 -24.98 -18.61 -17.11
CA LYS A 355 -25.46 -18.90 -18.47
C LYS A 355 -24.35 -18.79 -19.51
N ASP A 356 -23.18 -18.38 -19.09
CA ASP A 356 -21.97 -18.26 -19.91
C ASP A 356 -21.01 -19.44 -19.68
N SER A 357 -19.76 -19.33 -20.09
CA SER A 357 -18.76 -20.42 -20.08
C SER A 357 -18.04 -20.61 -18.74
N VAL A 358 -18.54 -20.09 -17.62
CA VAL A 358 -17.91 -20.21 -16.27
C VAL A 358 -17.57 -21.65 -15.95
N SER A 359 -18.55 -22.58 -16.01
CA SER A 359 -18.32 -23.99 -15.71
C SER A 359 -17.32 -24.68 -16.64
N ALA A 360 -17.34 -24.31 -17.94
CA ALA A 360 -16.39 -24.85 -18.91
C ALA A 360 -14.97 -24.40 -18.60
N ILE A 361 -14.78 -23.10 -18.30
CA ILE A 361 -13.47 -22.56 -17.91
C ILE A 361 -12.97 -23.24 -16.63
N ALA A 362 -13.81 -23.32 -15.59
CA ALA A 362 -13.42 -23.93 -14.32
C ALA A 362 -12.97 -25.40 -14.48
N SER A 363 -13.59 -26.15 -15.42
CA SER A 363 -13.25 -27.53 -15.69
C SER A 363 -11.86 -27.73 -16.34
N GLU A 364 -11.21 -26.68 -16.82
CA GLU A 364 -9.87 -26.72 -17.38
C GLU A 364 -8.76 -26.69 -16.29
N TYR A 365 -9.13 -26.43 -15.03
CA TYR A 365 -8.23 -26.26 -13.89
C TYR A 365 -8.43 -27.37 -12.85
N ASP A 366 -7.39 -27.62 -12.05
CA ASP A 366 -7.49 -28.53 -10.88
C ASP A 366 -8.20 -27.83 -9.72
N VAL A 367 -9.53 -27.70 -9.85
CA VAL A 367 -10.39 -27.04 -8.87
C VAL A 367 -11.67 -27.88 -8.62
N ARG A 368 -12.21 -27.79 -7.43
CA ARG A 368 -13.51 -28.39 -7.12
C ARG A 368 -14.63 -27.47 -7.59
N LEU A 369 -15.29 -27.83 -8.69
CA LEU A 369 -16.43 -27.10 -9.23
C LEU A 369 -17.74 -27.56 -8.57
N ILE A 370 -18.53 -26.61 -8.05
CA ILE A 370 -19.89 -26.82 -7.52
C ILE A 370 -20.84 -25.92 -8.31
N ARG A 371 -21.87 -26.53 -8.93
CA ARG A 371 -22.91 -25.81 -9.67
C ARG A 371 -24.17 -25.73 -8.86
N THR A 372 -24.75 -24.55 -8.76
CA THR A 372 -26.02 -24.30 -8.06
C THR A 372 -27.01 -23.58 -9.00
N GLU A 373 -28.28 -23.51 -8.60
CA GLU A 373 -29.20 -22.52 -9.17
C GLU A 373 -28.82 -21.12 -8.66
N ASN A 374 -29.11 -20.07 -9.43
CA ASN A 374 -28.83 -18.70 -9.01
C ASN A 374 -29.61 -18.30 -7.76
N ARG A 375 -28.95 -18.33 -6.62
CA ARG A 375 -29.48 -17.93 -5.30
C ARG A 375 -28.81 -16.65 -4.77
N GLY A 376 -27.79 -16.16 -5.46
CA GLY A 376 -27.05 -14.95 -5.12
C GLY A 376 -25.75 -15.20 -4.32
N LEU A 377 -24.93 -14.19 -4.26
CA LEU A 377 -23.54 -14.23 -3.77
C LEU A 377 -23.40 -14.85 -2.37
N SER A 378 -24.23 -14.42 -1.41
CA SER A 378 -24.18 -14.97 -0.04
C SER A 378 -24.46 -16.45 0.02
N SER A 379 -25.42 -16.95 -0.78
CA SER A 379 -25.74 -18.37 -0.88
C SER A 379 -24.58 -19.16 -1.48
N ALA A 380 -23.94 -18.62 -2.54
CA ALA A 380 -22.79 -19.23 -3.16
C ALA A 380 -21.59 -19.30 -2.19
N ARG A 381 -21.34 -18.23 -1.42
CA ARG A 381 -20.29 -18.21 -0.38
C ARG A 381 -20.54 -19.22 0.73
N ASN A 382 -21.80 -19.39 1.17
CA ASN A 382 -22.16 -20.41 2.15
C ASN A 382 -21.96 -21.83 1.60
N THR A 383 -22.36 -22.08 0.35
CA THR A 383 -22.11 -23.38 -0.32
C THR A 383 -20.62 -23.69 -0.37
N GLY A 384 -19.78 -22.70 -0.69
CA GLY A 384 -18.33 -22.85 -0.67
C GLY A 384 -17.78 -23.13 0.73
N MET A 385 -18.28 -22.44 1.78
CA MET A 385 -17.92 -22.65 3.17
C MET A 385 -18.26 -24.08 3.64
N GLU A 386 -19.42 -24.58 3.31
CA GLU A 386 -19.87 -25.93 3.67
C GLU A 386 -18.96 -26.97 3.02
N ALA A 387 -18.60 -26.78 1.75
CA ALA A 387 -17.74 -27.67 0.98
C ALA A 387 -16.26 -27.62 1.37
N ALA A 388 -15.82 -26.55 2.04
CA ALA A 388 -14.44 -26.33 2.44
C ALA A 388 -13.97 -27.38 3.45
N THR A 389 -12.74 -27.90 3.26
CA THR A 389 -12.11 -28.84 4.21
C THR A 389 -11.08 -28.16 5.11
N GLY A 390 -10.63 -26.96 4.74
CA GLY A 390 -9.67 -26.17 5.49
C GLY A 390 -10.25 -25.58 6.78
N GLU A 391 -9.41 -25.36 7.76
CA GLU A 391 -9.77 -24.63 8.99
C GLU A 391 -9.94 -23.13 8.76
N ILE A 392 -9.36 -22.61 7.67
CA ILE A 392 -9.50 -21.25 7.18
C ILE A 392 -10.21 -21.30 5.82
N VAL A 393 -11.21 -20.43 5.64
CA VAL A 393 -11.89 -20.24 4.36
C VAL A 393 -11.53 -18.83 3.85
N ALA A 394 -10.83 -18.78 2.72
CA ALA A 394 -10.46 -17.55 2.04
C ALA A 394 -11.38 -17.32 0.84
N TYR A 395 -11.91 -16.11 0.70
CA TYR A 395 -12.78 -15.73 -0.41
C TYR A 395 -12.06 -14.72 -1.29
N THR A 396 -12.18 -14.91 -2.59
CA THR A 396 -11.82 -13.93 -3.61
C THR A 396 -12.88 -13.92 -4.70
N ASP A 397 -13.07 -12.78 -5.36
CA ASP A 397 -14.04 -12.66 -6.44
C ASP A 397 -13.46 -13.21 -7.77
N ASP A 398 -14.31 -13.58 -8.72
CA ASP A 398 -13.93 -14.11 -10.04
C ASP A 398 -13.28 -13.05 -10.95
N ASP A 399 -13.26 -11.79 -10.51
CA ASP A 399 -12.54 -10.68 -11.14
C ASP A 399 -11.34 -10.20 -10.29
N ALA A 400 -10.82 -11.06 -9.41
CA ALA A 400 -9.64 -10.80 -8.61
C ALA A 400 -8.57 -11.89 -8.81
N ARG A 401 -7.32 -11.47 -8.99
CA ARG A 401 -6.15 -12.35 -9.13
C ARG A 401 -5.28 -12.23 -7.88
N PRO A 402 -5.19 -13.27 -7.03
CA PRO A 402 -4.34 -13.26 -5.85
C PRO A 402 -2.85 -13.17 -6.19
N ASP A 403 -2.09 -12.55 -5.27
CA ASP A 403 -0.62 -12.56 -5.28
C ASP A 403 -0.10 -13.96 -4.93
N PRO A 404 1.04 -14.44 -5.48
CA PRO A 404 1.58 -15.77 -5.19
C PRO A 404 1.76 -16.09 -3.70
N HIS A 405 2.07 -15.10 -2.86
CA HIS A 405 2.23 -15.28 -1.42
C HIS A 405 1.01 -14.87 -0.59
N TRP A 406 -0.13 -14.61 -1.22
CA TRP A 406 -1.37 -14.16 -0.56
C TRP A 406 -1.77 -15.02 0.62
N LEU A 407 -1.78 -16.36 0.45
CA LEU A 407 -2.18 -17.29 1.50
C LEU A 407 -1.18 -17.34 2.66
N TYR A 408 0.11 -17.14 2.42
CA TYR A 408 1.10 -17.06 3.48
C TYR A 408 0.84 -15.88 4.42
N TYR A 409 0.56 -14.70 3.86
CA TYR A 409 0.27 -13.50 4.65
C TYR A 409 -1.04 -13.64 5.47
N LEU A 410 -2.05 -14.29 4.90
CA LEU A 410 -3.30 -14.59 5.61
C LEU A 410 -3.04 -15.61 6.73
N ALA A 411 -2.37 -16.71 6.42
CA ALA A 411 -2.06 -17.78 7.37
C ALA A 411 -1.21 -17.28 8.55
N ASP A 412 -0.20 -16.46 8.30
CA ASP A 412 0.65 -15.89 9.36
C ASP A 412 -0.16 -15.06 10.36
N ALA A 413 -1.15 -14.30 9.88
CA ALA A 413 -2.07 -13.56 10.75
C ALA A 413 -2.86 -14.48 11.68
N PHE A 414 -3.41 -15.58 11.14
CA PHE A 414 -4.16 -16.57 11.94
C PHE A 414 -3.26 -17.35 12.90
N ARG A 415 -2.01 -17.60 12.55
CA ARG A 415 -1.04 -18.30 13.44
C ARG A 415 -0.61 -17.45 14.61
N ARG A 416 -0.36 -16.16 14.39
CA ARG A 416 0.17 -15.24 15.42
C ARG A 416 -0.91 -14.58 16.27
N GLY A 417 -2.11 -14.43 15.73
CA GLY A 417 -3.18 -13.64 16.33
C GLY A 417 -4.43 -14.41 16.71
N THR A 418 -5.31 -13.70 17.39
CA THR A 418 -6.66 -14.16 17.75
C THR A 418 -7.69 -13.76 16.72
N ASP A 419 -7.29 -13.18 15.61
CA ASP A 419 -8.19 -12.70 14.55
C ASP A 419 -9.10 -13.82 14.06
N SER A 420 -10.38 -13.52 13.92
CA SER A 420 -11.40 -14.44 13.40
C SER A 420 -11.58 -14.28 11.90
N GLY A 421 -11.24 -13.12 11.37
CA GLY A 421 -11.16 -12.83 9.96
C GLY A 421 -9.98 -11.90 9.64
N VAL A 422 -9.43 -12.02 8.44
CA VAL A 422 -8.28 -11.22 7.97
C VAL A 422 -8.49 -10.83 6.51
N GLY A 423 -8.16 -9.60 6.16
CA GLY A 423 -8.14 -9.13 4.77
C GLY A 423 -6.87 -8.41 4.41
N GLY A 424 -6.74 -8.06 3.14
CA GLY A 424 -5.60 -7.34 2.60
C GLY A 424 -5.98 -6.44 1.41
N PRO A 425 -5.05 -5.65 0.87
CA PRO A 425 -5.31 -4.70 -0.20
C PRO A 425 -5.86 -5.36 -1.46
N ASN A 426 -6.72 -4.63 -2.18
CA ASN A 426 -7.20 -4.99 -3.51
C ASN A 426 -6.82 -3.87 -4.50
N ILE A 427 -5.89 -4.15 -5.37
CA ILE A 427 -5.19 -3.18 -6.21
C ILE A 427 -5.55 -3.40 -7.68
N VAL A 428 -5.63 -2.32 -8.44
CA VAL A 428 -5.93 -2.39 -9.89
C VAL A 428 -4.78 -3.04 -10.63
N PRO A 429 -5.04 -4.06 -11.47
CA PRO A 429 -3.99 -4.66 -12.30
C PRO A 429 -3.37 -3.65 -13.27
N PRO A 430 -2.06 -3.80 -13.61
CA PRO A 430 -1.38 -2.90 -14.55
C PRO A 430 -1.91 -3.02 -16.00
N ASP A 431 -2.51 -4.13 -16.35
CA ASP A 431 -3.10 -4.45 -17.65
C ASP A 431 -4.55 -3.96 -17.81
N ASP A 432 -5.20 -3.50 -16.73
CA ASP A 432 -6.52 -2.89 -16.79
C ASP A 432 -6.55 -1.67 -17.72
N GLY A 433 -7.64 -1.56 -18.49
CA GLY A 433 -7.84 -0.45 -19.41
C GLY A 433 -7.96 0.91 -18.70
N TRP A 434 -7.71 2.00 -19.41
CA TRP A 434 -7.69 3.34 -18.84
C TRP A 434 -9.04 3.77 -18.19
N ILE A 435 -10.18 3.24 -18.66
CA ILE A 435 -11.49 3.49 -18.05
C ILE A 435 -11.54 2.83 -16.66
N ALA A 436 -11.07 1.59 -16.54
CA ALA A 436 -11.00 0.89 -15.26
C ALA A 436 -10.08 1.62 -14.25
N GLN A 437 -8.98 2.21 -14.72
CA GLN A 437 -8.12 3.06 -13.89
C GLN A 437 -8.84 4.35 -13.43
N CYS A 438 -9.69 4.95 -14.28
CA CYS A 438 -10.54 6.08 -13.88
C CYS A 438 -11.60 5.67 -12.85
N VAL A 439 -12.18 4.48 -13.00
CA VAL A 439 -13.12 3.89 -12.02
C VAL A 439 -12.43 3.63 -10.69
N ALA A 440 -11.23 3.08 -10.72
CA ALA A 440 -10.42 2.86 -9.51
C ALA A 440 -10.08 4.16 -8.77
N ALA A 441 -9.86 5.23 -9.54
CA ALA A 441 -9.59 6.58 -9.00
C ALA A 441 -10.87 7.33 -8.59
N SER A 442 -12.05 6.68 -8.68
CA SER A 442 -13.35 7.25 -8.36
C SER A 442 -13.93 6.61 -7.09
N PRO A 443 -14.89 7.27 -6.39
CA PRO A 443 -15.49 6.73 -5.18
C PRO A 443 -16.26 5.43 -5.41
N GLY A 444 -16.44 4.64 -4.33
CA GLY A 444 -17.30 3.46 -4.33
C GLY A 444 -16.64 2.18 -4.82
N GLY A 445 -15.31 2.11 -4.80
CA GLY A 445 -14.58 0.85 -4.86
C GLY A 445 -14.62 0.10 -3.52
N PRO A 446 -14.27 -1.20 -3.51
CA PRO A 446 -14.15 -1.97 -2.27
C PRO A 446 -12.99 -1.41 -1.43
N ALA A 447 -13.26 -1.07 -0.18
CA ALA A 447 -12.29 -0.47 0.72
C ALA A 447 -12.40 -1.09 2.12
N HIS A 448 -11.24 -1.30 2.76
CA HIS A 448 -11.17 -1.67 4.16
C HIS A 448 -11.48 -0.48 5.05
N VAL A 449 -12.12 -0.75 6.18
CA VAL A 449 -12.25 0.21 7.27
C VAL A 449 -11.42 -0.32 8.45
N LEU A 450 -10.41 0.44 8.85
CA LEU A 450 -9.44 0.02 9.85
C LEU A 450 -9.68 0.73 11.18
N LEU A 451 -9.76 -0.03 12.27
CA LEU A 451 -9.80 0.47 13.64
C LEU A 451 -8.40 0.86 14.14
N SER A 452 -7.38 0.12 13.71
CA SER A 452 -5.97 0.40 13.96
C SER A 452 -5.14 0.07 12.71
N ASP A 453 -3.81 0.13 12.80
CA ASP A 453 -2.96 -0.23 11.67
C ASP A 453 -3.01 -1.74 11.32
N GLN A 454 -3.52 -2.58 12.21
CA GLN A 454 -3.62 -4.03 12.03
C GLN A 454 -5.02 -4.61 12.22
N SER A 455 -5.95 -3.84 12.80
CA SER A 455 -7.31 -4.28 13.08
C SER A 455 -8.31 -3.64 12.13
N ALA A 456 -9.29 -4.40 11.67
CA ALA A 456 -10.31 -3.94 10.74
C ALA A 456 -11.69 -3.90 11.40
N GLU A 457 -12.54 -2.95 11.01
CA GLU A 457 -13.98 -2.94 11.22
C GLU A 457 -14.71 -3.59 10.06
N HIS A 458 -14.16 -3.45 8.85
CA HIS A 458 -14.72 -4.02 7.63
C HIS A 458 -13.62 -4.52 6.69
N ILE A 459 -13.85 -5.70 6.13
CA ILE A 459 -13.02 -6.34 5.11
C ILE A 459 -13.87 -6.55 3.87
N PRO A 460 -13.49 -6.03 2.69
CA PRO A 460 -14.27 -6.19 1.46
C PRO A 460 -14.23 -7.60 0.90
N GLY A 461 -15.34 -8.05 0.33
CA GLY A 461 -15.58 -9.42 -0.12
C GLY A 461 -14.63 -9.98 -1.15
N CYS A 462 -13.90 -9.13 -1.90
CA CYS A 462 -12.94 -9.56 -2.91
C CYS A 462 -11.60 -10.05 -2.36
N ASN A 463 -11.32 -9.82 -1.05
CA ASN A 463 -10.08 -10.24 -0.39
C ASN A 463 -10.32 -10.39 1.12
N MET A 464 -10.89 -11.52 1.52
CA MET A 464 -11.20 -11.82 2.92
C MET A 464 -10.97 -13.30 3.22
N ALA A 465 -10.53 -13.59 4.44
CA ALA A 465 -10.40 -14.95 4.95
C ALA A 465 -10.91 -15.02 6.38
N PHE A 466 -11.46 -16.14 6.78
CA PHE A 466 -12.04 -16.36 8.11
C PHE A 466 -11.70 -17.74 8.65
N ARG A 467 -11.58 -17.86 9.97
CA ARG A 467 -11.65 -19.18 10.61
C ARG A 467 -13.01 -19.81 10.33
N LYS A 468 -13.04 -21.01 9.78
CA LYS A 468 -14.31 -21.71 9.44
C LYS A 468 -15.27 -21.75 10.62
N ARG A 469 -14.75 -22.04 11.82
CA ARG A 469 -15.54 -22.03 13.06
C ARG A 469 -16.21 -20.69 13.38
N ALA A 470 -15.55 -19.58 13.05
CA ALA A 470 -16.11 -18.25 13.27
C ALA A 470 -17.29 -17.97 12.34
N LEU A 471 -17.18 -18.36 11.05
CA LEU A 471 -18.30 -18.31 10.10
C LEU A 471 -19.46 -19.17 10.56
N GLN A 472 -19.19 -20.42 10.96
CA GLN A 472 -20.21 -21.36 11.45
C GLN A 472 -20.93 -20.83 12.70
N SER A 473 -20.21 -20.14 13.60
CA SER A 473 -20.79 -19.59 14.82
C SER A 473 -21.86 -18.53 14.58
N ILE A 474 -21.88 -17.90 13.37
CA ILE A 474 -22.84 -16.88 12.96
C ILE A 474 -23.71 -17.32 11.78
N ASP A 475 -23.79 -18.63 11.50
CA ASP A 475 -24.56 -19.23 10.41
C ASP A 475 -24.17 -18.70 9.02
N GLY A 476 -22.88 -18.35 8.81
CA GLY A 476 -22.34 -17.90 7.55
C GLY A 476 -22.86 -16.53 7.09
N PHE A 477 -22.98 -16.35 5.78
CA PHE A 477 -23.47 -15.12 5.14
C PHE A 477 -24.99 -15.06 5.12
N ASP A 478 -25.57 -13.89 5.34
CA ASP A 478 -27.02 -13.67 5.28
C ASP A 478 -27.50 -13.64 3.81
N VAL A 479 -28.29 -14.64 3.41
CA VAL A 479 -28.75 -14.83 2.03
C VAL A 479 -29.63 -13.73 1.47
N ARG A 480 -30.07 -12.78 2.28
CA ARG A 480 -30.78 -11.56 1.82
C ARG A 480 -29.91 -10.67 0.95
N TYR A 481 -28.58 -10.68 1.18
CA TYR A 481 -27.59 -9.92 0.42
C TYR A 481 -27.18 -10.73 -0.82
N ARG A 482 -27.84 -10.50 -1.95
CA ARG A 482 -27.63 -11.30 -3.17
C ARG A 482 -26.46 -10.80 -4.04
N THR A 483 -26.04 -9.55 -3.88
CA THR A 483 -25.07 -8.92 -4.79
C THR A 483 -24.02 -8.05 -4.11
N ALA A 484 -24.29 -7.49 -2.95
CA ALA A 484 -23.38 -6.64 -2.17
C ALA A 484 -23.93 -6.42 -0.76
N GLY A 485 -23.07 -6.01 0.18
CA GLY A 485 -23.39 -5.71 1.58
C GLY A 485 -23.31 -6.89 2.52
N ASP A 486 -23.10 -8.08 2.01
CA ASP A 486 -22.94 -9.31 2.74
C ASP A 486 -21.63 -9.34 3.55
N ASP A 487 -20.57 -8.75 3.01
CA ASP A 487 -19.27 -8.55 3.69
C ASP A 487 -19.38 -7.59 4.87
N VAL A 488 -20.11 -6.50 4.72
CA VAL A 488 -20.38 -5.53 5.80
C VAL A 488 -21.19 -6.17 6.90
N ASP A 489 -22.30 -6.85 6.55
CA ASP A 489 -23.16 -7.55 7.51
C ASP A 489 -22.40 -8.64 8.28
N LEU A 490 -21.58 -9.42 7.56
CA LEU A 490 -20.76 -10.47 8.16
C LEU A 490 -19.78 -9.88 9.19
N CYS A 491 -19.06 -8.84 8.82
CA CYS A 491 -18.08 -8.16 9.70
C CYS A 491 -18.76 -7.63 10.97
N TRP A 492 -19.94 -7.02 10.85
CA TRP A 492 -20.67 -6.51 12.00
C TRP A 492 -21.19 -7.61 12.92
N ARG A 493 -21.72 -8.73 12.37
CA ARG A 493 -22.14 -9.89 13.18
C ARG A 493 -20.98 -10.54 13.94
N LEU A 494 -19.80 -10.62 13.33
CA LEU A 494 -18.59 -11.09 14.01
C LEU A 494 -18.19 -10.13 15.12
N ALA A 495 -18.18 -8.81 14.85
CA ALA A 495 -17.84 -7.81 15.85
C ALA A 495 -18.78 -7.81 17.07
N GLU A 496 -20.10 -8.01 16.88
CA GLU A 496 -21.06 -8.13 17.99
C GLU A 496 -20.78 -9.34 18.90
N ARG A 497 -20.17 -10.39 18.35
CA ARG A 497 -19.74 -11.55 19.12
C ARG A 497 -18.33 -11.40 19.72
N GLY A 498 -17.73 -10.22 19.62
CA GLY A 498 -16.37 -9.97 20.10
C GLY A 498 -15.29 -10.72 19.31
N LEU A 499 -15.58 -11.11 18.07
CA LEU A 499 -14.66 -11.80 17.18
C LEU A 499 -13.87 -10.78 16.34
N PRO A 500 -12.57 -10.56 16.61
CA PRO A 500 -11.80 -9.49 15.99
C PRO A 500 -11.48 -9.79 14.53
N LEU A 501 -11.30 -8.70 13.74
CA LEU A 501 -10.88 -8.74 12.35
C LEU A 501 -9.52 -8.07 12.20
N GLY A 502 -8.64 -8.70 11.42
CA GLY A 502 -7.30 -8.23 11.13
C GLY A 502 -7.13 -7.68 9.72
N PHE A 503 -6.05 -6.93 9.52
CA PHE A 503 -5.60 -6.44 8.23
C PHE A 503 -4.13 -6.75 8.02
N ARG A 504 -3.78 -7.29 6.83
CA ARG A 504 -2.39 -7.57 6.45
C ARG A 504 -2.08 -6.99 5.08
N ALA A 505 -1.21 -6.01 5.06
CA ALA A 505 -0.86 -5.29 3.83
C ALA A 505 -0.18 -6.16 2.76
N GLY A 506 0.51 -7.24 3.15
CA GLY A 506 1.12 -8.19 2.22
C GLY A 506 0.14 -9.14 1.54
N ALA A 507 -1.05 -9.34 2.13
CA ALA A 507 -2.10 -10.21 1.57
C ALA A 507 -2.85 -9.51 0.43
N MET A 508 -2.15 -9.20 -0.66
CA MET A 508 -2.64 -8.40 -1.79
C MET A 508 -3.35 -9.28 -2.82
N VAL A 509 -4.42 -8.73 -3.41
CA VAL A 509 -5.00 -9.26 -4.64
C VAL A 509 -5.07 -8.16 -5.70
N TRP A 510 -4.87 -8.52 -6.96
CA TRP A 510 -5.19 -7.69 -8.10
C TRP A 510 -6.68 -7.81 -8.39
N HIS A 511 -7.39 -6.69 -8.45
CA HIS A 511 -8.84 -6.70 -8.61
C HIS A 511 -9.25 -5.80 -9.77
N HIS A 512 -9.78 -6.41 -10.84
CA HIS A 512 -10.26 -5.73 -12.03
C HIS A 512 -11.37 -4.75 -11.70
N ARG A 513 -11.28 -3.54 -12.23
CA ARG A 513 -12.34 -2.54 -12.10
C ARG A 513 -13.26 -2.57 -13.30
N ARG A 514 -14.45 -2.01 -13.16
CA ARG A 514 -15.41 -1.95 -14.26
C ARG A 514 -14.82 -1.16 -15.44
N GLY A 515 -14.70 -1.81 -16.59
CA GLY A 515 -14.12 -1.22 -17.81
C GLY A 515 -15.06 -0.28 -18.58
N GLU A 516 -16.30 -0.07 -18.09
CA GLU A 516 -17.31 0.75 -18.74
C GLU A 516 -18.08 1.61 -17.72
N VAL A 517 -18.45 2.83 -18.13
CA VAL A 517 -19.23 3.76 -17.30
C VAL A 517 -20.62 3.17 -16.95
N ARG A 518 -21.26 2.45 -17.88
CA ARG A 518 -22.58 1.84 -17.67
C ARG A 518 -22.53 0.74 -16.60
N THR A 519 -21.51 -0.09 -16.61
CA THR A 519 -21.34 -1.16 -15.61
C THR A 519 -20.99 -0.60 -14.25
N TYR A 520 -20.19 0.48 -14.20
CA TYR A 520 -19.93 1.22 -12.96
C TYR A 520 -21.21 1.84 -12.38
N TRP A 521 -22.06 2.48 -13.22
CA TRP A 521 -23.36 3.00 -12.79
C TRP A 521 -24.21 1.91 -12.13
N LYS A 522 -24.36 0.76 -12.81
CA LYS A 522 -25.13 -0.38 -12.28
C LYS A 522 -24.60 -0.88 -10.95
N GLN A 523 -23.27 -0.95 -10.79
CA GLN A 523 -22.61 -1.34 -9.55
C GLN A 523 -22.95 -0.35 -8.42
N GLN A 524 -22.86 0.96 -8.66
CA GLN A 524 -23.18 1.98 -7.66
C GLN A 524 -24.67 1.99 -7.27
N VAL A 525 -25.58 1.71 -8.20
CA VAL A 525 -27.01 1.49 -7.89
C VAL A 525 -27.19 0.26 -6.99
N GLY A 526 -26.47 -0.82 -7.27
CA GLY A 526 -26.44 -2.04 -6.44
C GLY A 526 -25.97 -1.76 -5.01
N TYR A 527 -24.95 -0.92 -4.85
CA TYR A 527 -24.47 -0.50 -3.52
C TYR A 527 -25.51 0.36 -2.78
N GLY A 528 -26.23 1.25 -3.47
CA GLY A 528 -27.34 1.99 -2.87
C GLY A 528 -28.48 1.08 -2.37
N ARG A 529 -28.75 -0.02 -3.09
CA ARG A 529 -29.67 -1.08 -2.63
C ARG A 529 -29.14 -1.80 -1.39
N ALA A 530 -27.86 -2.17 -1.39
CA ALA A 530 -27.21 -2.84 -0.26
C ALA A 530 -27.27 -1.97 1.01
N GLU A 531 -27.01 -0.67 0.87
CA GLU A 531 -27.12 0.30 1.98
C GLU A 531 -28.54 0.35 2.58
N ALA A 532 -29.59 0.27 1.74
CA ALA A 532 -30.97 0.21 2.21
C ALA A 532 -31.27 -1.09 3.00
N LEU A 533 -30.72 -2.22 2.55
CA LEU A 533 -30.87 -3.50 3.26
C LEU A 533 -30.09 -3.52 4.58
N LEU A 534 -28.89 -2.94 4.56
CA LEU A 534 -28.06 -2.83 5.76
C LEU A 534 -28.69 -1.92 6.80
N GLU A 535 -29.19 -0.75 6.41
CA GLU A 535 -29.85 0.17 7.32
C GLU A 535 -31.13 -0.42 7.94
N ALA A 536 -31.90 -1.19 7.16
CA ALA A 536 -33.08 -1.88 7.68
C ALA A 536 -32.73 -2.93 8.73
N LYS A 537 -31.55 -3.56 8.67
CA LYS A 537 -31.07 -4.55 9.65
C LYS A 537 -30.29 -3.92 10.80
N TRP A 538 -29.56 -2.85 10.55
CA TRP A 538 -28.60 -2.20 11.45
C TRP A 538 -28.88 -0.68 11.57
N PRO A 539 -30.09 -0.25 11.96
CA PRO A 539 -30.47 1.16 11.97
C PRO A 539 -29.59 2.02 12.89
N GLU A 540 -29.03 1.43 13.96
CA GLU A 540 -28.13 2.09 14.91
C GLU A 540 -26.75 2.44 14.30
N ARG A 541 -26.36 1.76 13.21
CA ARG A 541 -25.12 2.04 12.47
C ARG A 541 -25.26 3.19 11.47
N TYR A 542 -26.46 3.73 11.32
CA TYR A 542 -26.77 4.75 10.32
C TYR A 542 -27.25 6.05 10.96
N ASN A 543 -26.82 7.19 10.43
CA ASN A 543 -27.33 8.49 10.86
C ASN A 543 -28.72 8.78 10.25
N ALA A 544 -29.32 9.93 10.64
CA ALA A 544 -30.66 10.32 10.19
C ALA A 544 -30.79 10.42 8.64
N LEU A 545 -29.72 10.74 7.94
CA LEU A 545 -29.69 10.83 6.48
C LEU A 545 -29.42 9.49 5.76
N GLY A 546 -29.22 8.41 6.51
CA GLY A 546 -28.95 7.08 5.93
C GLY A 546 -27.49 6.86 5.55
N HIS A 547 -26.56 7.52 6.24
CA HIS A 547 -25.13 7.26 6.05
C HIS A 547 -24.59 6.40 7.19
N VAL A 548 -23.78 5.42 6.83
CA VAL A 548 -23.12 4.54 7.77
C VAL A 548 -22.09 5.32 8.61
N ALA A 549 -22.11 5.12 9.92
CA ALA A 549 -21.16 5.68 10.86
C ALA A 549 -20.06 4.64 11.17
N TRP A 550 -18.95 4.69 10.45
CA TRP A 550 -17.79 3.85 10.73
C TRP A 550 -17.04 4.36 11.96
N ALA A 551 -16.63 3.44 12.83
CA ALA A 551 -15.74 3.75 13.95
C ALA A 551 -14.28 3.91 13.47
N GLY A 552 -13.91 3.18 12.44
CA GLY A 552 -12.58 3.17 11.86
C GLY A 552 -12.35 4.19 10.75
N SER A 553 -11.17 4.09 10.14
CA SER A 553 -10.73 4.91 9.00
C SER A 553 -10.63 4.07 7.73
N ILE A 554 -11.02 4.64 6.58
CA ILE A 554 -10.84 3.98 5.28
C ILE A 554 -9.36 3.84 4.98
N TYR A 555 -8.93 2.62 4.61
CA TYR A 555 -7.56 2.33 4.18
C TYR A 555 -7.19 3.15 2.93
N GLY A 556 -5.95 3.64 2.89
CA GLY A 556 -5.43 4.42 1.79
C GLY A 556 -5.74 5.92 1.90
N SER A 557 -5.50 6.67 0.82
CA SER A 557 -5.57 8.15 0.81
C SER A 557 -6.98 8.74 0.74
N GLY A 558 -8.00 7.90 0.65
CA GLY A 558 -9.38 8.34 0.38
C GLY A 558 -9.51 9.01 -1.00
N LEU A 559 -10.51 8.61 -1.78
CA LEU A 559 -10.69 9.07 -3.17
C LEU A 559 -11.50 10.38 -3.28
N SER A 560 -12.30 10.68 -2.26
CA SER A 560 -13.10 11.91 -2.20
C SER A 560 -12.80 12.67 -0.93
N ARG A 561 -12.38 13.91 -1.10
CA ARG A 561 -12.11 14.82 0.03
C ARG A 561 -12.92 16.09 -0.14
N ALA A 562 -13.61 16.48 0.92
CA ALA A 562 -14.23 17.80 1.00
C ALA A 562 -13.16 18.91 1.07
N TRP A 563 -13.59 20.13 0.76
CA TRP A 563 -12.71 21.29 0.96
C TRP A 563 -12.57 21.59 2.45
N THR A 564 -11.33 21.67 2.91
CA THR A 564 -11.02 22.13 4.26
C THR A 564 -10.15 23.38 4.22
N LEU A 565 -10.57 24.41 4.94
CA LEU A 565 -9.81 25.63 5.14
C LEU A 565 -8.77 25.49 6.26
N LYS A 566 -8.93 24.49 7.10
CA LYS A 566 -8.01 24.21 8.21
C LYS A 566 -6.77 23.48 7.68
N ARG A 567 -5.61 23.89 8.17
CA ARG A 567 -4.34 23.21 7.85
C ARG A 567 -4.08 22.10 8.84
N PRO A 568 -3.48 20.97 8.40
CA PRO A 568 -3.02 19.94 9.33
C PRO A 568 -1.98 20.53 10.28
N ARG A 569 -2.01 20.10 11.54
CA ARG A 569 -1.05 20.51 12.58
C ARG A 569 -0.12 19.36 12.86
N ILE A 570 1.17 19.66 13.01
CA ILE A 570 2.19 18.69 13.38
C ILE A 570 2.64 19.02 14.80
N TYR A 571 2.44 18.09 15.73
CA TYR A 571 2.99 18.22 17.07
C TYR A 571 4.44 17.72 17.07
N GLN A 572 5.35 18.55 17.55
CA GLN A 572 6.80 18.28 17.53
C GLN A 572 7.43 18.29 18.94
N GLY A 573 6.63 18.19 19.98
CA GLY A 573 7.07 18.36 21.36
C GLY A 573 7.38 19.81 21.74
N SER A 574 7.62 20.07 23.01
CA SER A 574 7.82 21.43 23.55
C SER A 574 8.99 22.18 22.91
N TRP A 575 10.03 21.47 22.52
CA TRP A 575 11.25 22.01 21.94
C TRP A 575 11.62 21.39 20.59
N GLY A 576 10.68 20.70 19.93
CA GLY A 576 10.96 19.97 18.71
C GLY A 576 11.77 18.68 18.92
N LEU A 577 11.76 18.17 20.13
CA LEU A 577 12.52 16.99 20.57
C LEU A 577 11.65 15.74 20.71
N ALA A 578 10.36 15.78 20.33
CA ALA A 578 9.54 14.58 20.34
C ALA A 578 10.15 13.52 19.44
N PRO A 579 10.37 12.28 19.91
CA PRO A 579 10.94 11.20 19.12
C PRO A 579 10.04 10.85 17.93
N PHE A 580 8.73 11.05 18.09
CA PHE A 580 7.73 10.85 17.05
C PHE A 580 6.88 12.12 16.85
N GLN A 581 6.49 12.36 15.60
CA GLN A 581 5.65 13.51 15.24
C GLN A 581 4.18 13.10 15.22
N ARG A 582 3.30 13.94 15.77
CA ARG A 582 1.84 13.79 15.62
C ARG A 582 1.37 14.67 14.48
N LEU A 583 0.67 14.09 13.53
CA LEU A 583 -0.03 14.82 12.50
C LEU A 583 -1.53 14.83 12.81
N TYR A 584 -2.06 16.02 13.07
CA TYR A 584 -3.50 16.24 13.22
C TYR A 584 -4.08 16.68 11.89
N GLU A 585 -4.89 15.84 11.27
CA GLU A 585 -5.71 16.24 10.13
C GLU A 585 -7.01 16.86 10.65
N PRO A 586 -7.33 18.10 10.20
CA PRO A 586 -8.57 18.72 10.59
C PRO A 586 -9.76 17.93 10.05
N HIS A 587 -10.83 17.86 10.84
CA HIS A 587 -12.09 17.30 10.38
C HIS A 587 -12.61 18.09 9.19
N GLU A 588 -13.16 17.38 8.22
CA GLU A 588 -13.97 17.99 7.19
C GLU A 588 -15.21 18.58 7.87
N GLY A 589 -15.45 19.88 7.68
CA GLY A 589 -16.63 20.52 8.25
C GLY A 589 -17.91 19.85 7.74
N THR A 590 -18.93 19.69 8.57
CA THR A 590 -20.21 19.04 8.22
C THR A 590 -20.82 19.58 6.93
N LEU A 591 -20.77 20.89 6.70
CA LEU A 591 -21.27 21.52 5.49
C LEU A 591 -20.44 21.13 4.25
N ALA A 592 -19.13 21.02 4.37
CA ALA A 592 -18.27 20.63 3.25
C ALA A 592 -18.40 19.15 2.91
N SER A 593 -18.61 18.28 3.90
CA SER A 593 -18.85 16.86 3.67
C SER A 593 -20.25 16.57 3.12
N SER A 594 -21.26 17.42 3.44
CA SER A 594 -22.62 17.24 2.92
C SER A 594 -22.69 17.33 1.39
N ILE A 595 -21.80 18.09 0.74
CA ILE A 595 -21.72 18.19 -0.74
C ILE A 595 -21.36 16.84 -1.39
N LEU A 596 -20.66 15.97 -0.68
CA LEU A 596 -20.29 14.61 -1.14
C LEU A 596 -21.43 13.60 -0.97
N MET A 597 -22.47 13.95 -0.22
CA MET A 597 -23.55 13.04 0.10
C MET A 597 -24.55 12.92 -1.06
N PRO A 598 -25.10 11.72 -1.32
CA PRO A 598 -26.14 11.51 -2.34
C PRO A 598 -27.33 12.43 -2.17
N GLU A 599 -27.77 12.71 -0.94
CA GLU A 599 -28.94 13.52 -0.61
C GLU A 599 -28.76 15.01 -0.96
N TRP A 600 -27.53 15.50 -1.13
CA TRP A 600 -27.27 16.85 -1.65
C TRP A 600 -28.01 17.12 -2.96
N TYR A 601 -28.06 16.09 -3.84
CA TYR A 601 -28.74 16.21 -5.13
C TYR A 601 -30.27 16.34 -5.02
N LEU A 602 -30.90 15.89 -3.93
CA LEU A 602 -32.32 16.18 -3.64
C LEU A 602 -32.52 17.68 -3.35
N GLY A 603 -31.59 18.27 -2.58
CA GLY A 603 -31.58 19.73 -2.35
C GLY A 603 -31.39 20.53 -3.65
N VAL A 604 -30.46 20.07 -4.52
CA VAL A 604 -30.24 20.66 -5.85
C VAL A 604 -31.50 20.56 -6.70
N ALA A 605 -32.18 19.39 -6.72
CA ALA A 605 -33.42 19.21 -7.46
C ALA A 605 -34.56 20.12 -6.94
N LEU A 606 -34.68 20.26 -5.62
CA LEU A 606 -35.67 21.18 -5.01
C LEU A 606 -35.38 22.64 -5.38
N LEU A 607 -34.13 23.06 -5.30
CA LEU A 607 -33.71 24.40 -5.73
C LEU A 607 -33.93 24.63 -7.22
N ALA A 608 -33.78 23.60 -8.07
CA ALA A 608 -34.11 23.69 -9.48
C ALA A 608 -35.61 23.97 -9.72
N VAL A 609 -36.49 23.29 -8.95
CA VAL A 609 -37.93 23.54 -9.00
C VAL A 609 -38.26 24.99 -8.60
N PHE A 610 -37.66 25.48 -7.51
CA PHE A 610 -37.86 26.88 -7.11
C PHE A 610 -37.23 27.87 -8.08
N ALA A 611 -36.11 27.59 -8.67
CA ALA A 611 -35.51 28.42 -9.71
C ALA A 611 -36.40 28.53 -10.95
N LEU A 612 -37.02 27.41 -11.41
CA LEU A 612 -37.99 27.37 -12.47
C LEU A 612 -39.25 28.18 -12.11
N ALA A 613 -39.79 28.00 -10.91
CA ALA A 613 -40.93 28.80 -10.42
C ALA A 613 -40.57 30.30 -10.34
N GLY A 614 -39.32 30.65 -10.07
CA GLY A 614 -38.82 32.03 -10.08
C GLY A 614 -38.86 32.73 -11.43
N VAL A 615 -38.99 31.98 -12.54
CA VAL A 615 -39.26 32.56 -13.86
C VAL A 615 -40.64 33.19 -13.91
N PHE A 616 -41.61 32.58 -13.23
CA PHE A 616 -43.01 33.00 -13.19
C PHE A 616 -43.32 33.88 -11.98
N TRP A 617 -42.59 33.73 -10.87
CA TRP A 617 -42.82 34.47 -9.62
C TRP A 617 -41.55 35.13 -9.11
N ALA A 618 -41.46 36.45 -9.23
CA ALA A 618 -40.25 37.24 -8.95
C ALA A 618 -39.61 37.01 -7.57
N PRO A 619 -40.37 36.81 -6.46
CA PRO A 619 -39.74 36.52 -5.15
C PRO A 619 -38.90 35.26 -5.12
N LEU A 620 -39.09 34.29 -6.01
CA LEU A 620 -38.29 33.07 -6.06
C LEU A 620 -37.03 33.19 -6.96
N ARG A 621 -36.76 34.31 -7.59
CA ARG A 621 -35.60 34.51 -8.47
C ARG A 621 -34.25 34.31 -7.74
N PHE A 622 -34.18 34.57 -6.44
CA PHE A 622 -33.01 34.27 -5.65
C PHE A 622 -32.64 32.77 -5.65
N ALA A 623 -33.63 31.88 -5.84
CA ALA A 623 -33.41 30.45 -5.94
C ALA A 623 -32.54 30.07 -7.15
N ILE A 624 -32.50 30.88 -8.22
CA ILE A 624 -31.65 30.67 -9.38
C ILE A 624 -30.16 30.70 -8.97
N ALA A 625 -29.77 31.70 -8.18
CA ALA A 625 -28.39 31.83 -7.69
C ALA A 625 -28.04 30.69 -6.72
N LEU A 626 -28.95 30.33 -5.82
CA LEU A 626 -28.76 29.21 -4.90
C LEU A 626 -28.65 27.87 -5.61
N PHE A 627 -29.53 27.65 -6.63
CA PHE A 627 -29.43 26.45 -7.49
C PHE A 627 -28.09 26.38 -8.20
N ALA A 628 -27.68 27.49 -8.85
CA ALA A 628 -26.39 27.54 -9.55
C ALA A 628 -25.22 27.23 -8.62
N LEU A 629 -25.21 27.77 -7.41
CA LEU A 629 -24.17 27.52 -6.40
C LEU A 629 -24.21 26.07 -5.92
N ALA A 630 -25.38 25.55 -5.57
CA ALA A 630 -25.58 24.19 -5.08
C ALA A 630 -25.23 23.12 -6.13
N ALA A 631 -25.49 23.38 -7.41
CA ALA A 631 -25.15 22.50 -8.52
C ALA A 631 -23.66 22.59 -8.90
N ALA A 632 -23.07 23.79 -8.82
CA ALA A 632 -21.65 23.99 -9.12
C ALA A 632 -20.71 23.37 -8.06
N ALA A 633 -21.13 23.32 -6.79
CA ALA A 633 -20.29 22.85 -5.68
C ALA A 633 -19.82 21.39 -5.85
N PRO A 634 -20.69 20.38 -6.09
CA PRO A 634 -20.24 18.99 -6.31
C PRO A 634 -19.41 18.84 -7.59
N LEU A 635 -19.71 19.62 -8.64
CA LEU A 635 -18.95 19.59 -9.88
C LEU A 635 -17.53 20.14 -9.67
N ALA A 636 -17.40 21.28 -9.00
CA ALA A 636 -16.10 21.87 -8.68
C ALA A 636 -15.28 20.94 -7.77
N LEU A 637 -15.93 20.25 -6.82
CA LEU A 637 -15.31 19.27 -5.95
C LEU A 637 -14.85 18.03 -6.74
N ALA A 638 -15.67 17.53 -7.67
CA ALA A 638 -15.32 16.43 -8.56
C ALA A 638 -14.11 16.76 -9.44
N ILE A 639 -14.06 17.97 -10.02
CA ILE A 639 -12.92 18.45 -10.81
C ILE A 639 -11.67 18.56 -9.94
N THR A 640 -11.80 19.12 -8.74
CA THR A 640 -10.66 19.28 -7.82
C THR A 640 -10.09 17.93 -7.38
N ASN A 641 -10.95 16.97 -7.06
CA ASN A 641 -10.54 15.62 -6.69
C ASN A 641 -9.87 14.91 -7.88
N ALA A 642 -10.47 14.95 -9.06
CA ALA A 642 -9.90 14.35 -10.28
C ALA A 642 -8.53 14.99 -10.68
N ALA A 643 -8.36 16.29 -10.48
CA ALA A 643 -7.08 16.97 -10.73
C ALA A 643 -5.96 16.48 -9.80
N ARG A 644 -6.30 16.04 -8.59
CA ARG A 644 -5.35 15.51 -7.58
C ARG A 644 -5.01 14.03 -7.80
N VAL A 645 -5.78 13.32 -8.61
CA VAL A 645 -5.54 11.90 -8.88
C VAL A 645 -4.18 11.72 -9.57
N ARG A 646 -3.43 10.76 -9.07
CA ARG A 646 -2.22 10.23 -9.71
C ARG A 646 -2.53 8.81 -10.15
N PHE A 647 -2.57 8.62 -11.45
CA PHE A 647 -2.77 7.28 -12.02
C PHE A 647 -1.50 6.46 -11.83
N PRO A 648 -1.60 5.21 -11.35
CA PRO A 648 -0.43 4.37 -11.09
C PRO A 648 0.34 4.02 -12.37
N TYR A 649 -0.39 3.96 -13.51
CA TYR A 649 0.21 3.59 -14.78
C TYR A 649 0.16 4.74 -15.78
N PRO A 650 1.20 4.92 -16.64
CA PRO A 650 1.26 5.99 -17.62
C PRO A 650 0.14 5.85 -18.67
N ALA A 651 -0.24 6.96 -19.31
CA ALA A 651 -1.18 6.94 -20.43
C ALA A 651 -0.49 6.34 -21.66
N ARG A 652 -1.19 5.45 -22.38
CA ARG A 652 -0.67 4.79 -23.58
C ARG A 652 -0.60 5.74 -24.78
N ASP A 653 -1.53 6.68 -24.85
CA ASP A 653 -1.64 7.65 -25.93
C ASP A 653 -2.13 9.03 -25.47
N LEU A 654 -2.18 10.00 -26.42
CA LEU A 654 -2.63 11.36 -26.14
C LEU A 654 -4.12 11.42 -25.74
N ARG A 655 -4.96 10.55 -26.31
CA ARG A 655 -6.40 10.49 -26.01
C ARG A 655 -6.63 10.09 -24.55
N GLU A 656 -5.97 9.03 -24.09
CA GLU A 656 -6.02 8.63 -22.69
C GLU A 656 -5.55 9.75 -21.77
N ARG A 657 -4.42 10.38 -22.11
CA ARG A 657 -3.84 11.48 -21.31
C ARG A 657 -4.81 12.64 -21.15
N LEU A 658 -5.55 13.01 -22.19
CA LEU A 658 -6.51 14.11 -22.19
C LEU A 658 -7.83 13.74 -21.51
N LEU A 659 -8.31 12.50 -21.66
CA LEU A 659 -9.65 12.09 -21.23
C LEU A 659 -9.68 11.51 -19.80
N ARG A 660 -8.59 11.00 -19.25
CA ARG A 660 -8.58 10.36 -17.92
C ARG A 660 -9.14 11.27 -16.83
N ARG A 661 -8.65 12.50 -16.70
CA ARG A 661 -9.13 13.45 -15.66
C ARG A 661 -10.57 13.90 -15.86
N PRO A 662 -11.02 14.31 -17.05
CA PRO A 662 -12.42 14.60 -17.31
C PRO A 662 -13.36 13.42 -16.99
N LEU A 663 -12.99 12.20 -17.42
CA LEU A 663 -13.77 11.00 -17.09
C LEU A 663 -13.82 10.76 -15.58
N THR A 664 -12.70 10.86 -14.90
CA THR A 664 -12.67 10.71 -13.43
C THR A 664 -13.55 11.75 -12.74
N ALA A 665 -13.52 13.03 -13.17
CA ALA A 665 -14.41 14.05 -12.64
C ALA A 665 -15.88 13.72 -12.88
N PHE A 666 -16.22 13.26 -14.08
CA PHE A 666 -17.57 12.80 -14.42
C PHE A 666 -18.01 11.64 -13.51
N LEU A 667 -17.16 10.63 -13.30
CA LEU A 667 -17.46 9.49 -12.42
C LEU A 667 -17.68 9.94 -10.97
N HIS A 668 -16.88 10.90 -10.46
CA HIS A 668 -17.08 11.49 -9.13
C HIS A 668 -18.43 12.18 -8.98
N ALA A 669 -18.87 12.91 -10.00
CA ALA A 669 -20.18 13.60 -9.97
C ALA A 669 -21.34 12.60 -10.13
N MET A 670 -21.16 11.54 -10.92
CA MET A 670 -22.18 10.55 -11.24
C MET A 670 -22.43 9.56 -10.10
N GLN A 671 -21.39 9.20 -9.34
CA GLN A 671 -21.45 8.16 -8.31
C GLN A 671 -22.52 8.42 -7.23
N PRO A 672 -22.62 9.64 -6.62
CA PRO A 672 -23.65 9.90 -5.62
C PRO A 672 -25.08 9.80 -6.21
N LEU A 673 -25.26 10.20 -7.47
CA LEU A 673 -26.56 10.08 -8.17
C LEU A 673 -26.96 8.61 -8.34
N ALA A 674 -26.03 7.75 -8.75
CA ALA A 674 -26.30 6.33 -8.90
C ALA A 674 -26.66 5.68 -7.56
N ARG A 675 -25.92 6.02 -6.47
CA ARG A 675 -26.25 5.56 -5.13
C ARG A 675 -27.60 6.07 -4.64
N LEU A 676 -27.90 7.35 -4.84
CA LEU A 676 -29.20 7.94 -4.50
C LEU A 676 -30.35 7.19 -5.19
N HIS A 677 -30.20 6.91 -6.49
CA HIS A 677 -31.19 6.13 -7.24
C HIS A 677 -31.42 4.75 -6.60
N GLY A 678 -30.36 4.04 -6.25
CA GLY A 678 -30.44 2.75 -5.56
C GLY A 678 -31.09 2.84 -4.19
N ARG A 679 -30.75 3.84 -3.37
CA ARG A 679 -31.32 4.10 -2.04
C ARG A 679 -32.81 4.39 -2.11
N LEU A 680 -33.22 5.38 -2.93
CA LEU A 680 -34.62 5.77 -3.04
C LEU A 680 -35.51 4.64 -3.55
N LYS A 681 -35.04 3.87 -4.53
CA LYS A 681 -35.78 2.72 -5.09
C LYS A 681 -36.03 1.61 -4.05
N HIS A 682 -35.20 1.50 -3.01
CA HIS A 682 -35.28 0.45 -1.99
C HIS A 682 -35.63 0.98 -0.60
N GLY A 683 -36.24 2.19 -0.51
CA GLY A 683 -36.84 2.71 0.71
C GLY A 683 -35.89 3.47 1.65
N LEU A 684 -34.60 3.56 1.35
CA LEU A 684 -33.68 4.40 2.13
C LEU A 684 -33.86 5.87 1.74
N THR A 685 -34.93 6.47 2.23
CA THR A 685 -35.29 7.89 1.98
C THR A 685 -34.96 8.75 3.20
N PRO A 686 -34.64 10.06 3.02
CA PRO A 686 -34.42 10.96 4.17
C PRO A 686 -35.67 11.14 5.07
N TRP A 687 -36.86 10.89 4.53
CA TRP A 687 -38.16 11.02 5.23
C TRP A 687 -38.75 9.69 5.71
N ARG A 688 -37.99 8.59 5.68
CA ARG A 688 -38.44 7.27 6.17
C ARG A 688 -38.74 7.30 7.66
N ASP A 689 -39.67 6.47 8.11
CA ASP A 689 -39.93 6.26 9.51
C ASP A 689 -38.73 5.55 10.19
N ARG A 690 -38.26 6.13 11.30
CA ARG A 690 -37.19 5.63 12.16
C ARG A 690 -37.66 5.42 13.60
N SER A 691 -38.94 5.19 13.81
CA SER A 691 -39.49 4.94 15.14
C SER A 691 -38.78 3.75 15.78
N GLY A 692 -38.02 3.99 16.83
CA GLY A 692 -37.23 2.98 17.55
C GLY A 692 -35.70 3.00 17.33
N ALA A 693 -35.18 3.72 16.36
CA ALA A 693 -33.74 3.88 16.20
C ALA A 693 -33.22 5.08 17.01
N GLY A 694 -32.29 4.84 17.92
CA GLY A 694 -31.56 5.91 18.61
C GLY A 694 -30.85 6.83 17.61
N ILE A 695 -30.84 8.15 17.90
CA ILE A 695 -30.05 9.09 17.10
C ILE A 695 -28.59 8.87 17.48
N VAL A 696 -27.85 8.15 16.68
CA VAL A 696 -26.39 8.15 16.80
C VAL A 696 -25.91 9.45 16.15
N ALA A 697 -25.54 10.42 16.97
CA ALA A 697 -24.85 11.59 16.47
C ALA A 697 -23.52 11.11 15.83
N PRO A 698 -23.23 11.51 14.58
CA PRO A 698 -21.94 11.18 14.00
C PRO A 698 -20.86 11.85 14.85
N VAL A 699 -20.12 11.05 15.60
CA VAL A 699 -18.93 11.55 16.28
C VAL A 699 -17.90 11.77 15.17
N ALA A 700 -17.72 13.04 14.82
CA ALA A 700 -16.66 13.46 13.92
C ALA A 700 -15.32 13.22 14.64
N ARG A 701 -14.73 12.03 14.44
CA ARG A 701 -13.41 11.71 14.98
C ARG A 701 -12.35 12.26 14.07
N GLY A 702 -11.49 13.15 14.59
CA GLY A 702 -10.28 13.61 13.91
C GLY A 702 -9.35 12.45 13.63
N ARG A 703 -8.83 12.40 12.41
CA ARG A 703 -7.70 11.55 12.12
C ARG A 703 -6.46 12.09 12.81
N SER A 704 -6.08 11.56 13.96
CA SER A 704 -4.71 11.72 14.43
C SER A 704 -3.86 10.62 13.76
N ILE A 705 -2.94 11.01 12.92
CA ILE A 705 -1.92 10.13 12.41
C ILE A 705 -0.76 10.25 13.39
N TRP A 706 -0.59 9.26 14.23
CA TRP A 706 0.45 9.26 15.24
C TRP A 706 1.22 7.96 15.26
N CYS A 707 2.53 8.07 15.38
CA CYS A 707 3.43 6.97 15.49
C CYS A 707 3.76 6.73 16.98
N GLU A 708 2.84 6.16 17.71
CA GLU A 708 3.13 5.45 18.93
C GLU A 708 2.58 4.03 18.81
N GLU A 709 3.48 3.13 18.99
CA GLU A 709 3.39 1.71 19.10
C GLU A 709 2.01 1.12 19.33
N GLY A 710 1.43 0.53 18.27
CA GLY A 710 0.34 -0.43 18.37
C GLY A 710 -0.94 0.00 19.08
N ARG A 711 -1.13 1.28 19.43
CA ARG A 711 -2.38 1.72 20.03
C ARG A 711 -3.50 1.74 19.00
N PRO A 712 -4.67 1.18 19.31
CA PRO A 712 -5.85 1.24 18.46
C PRO A 712 -6.16 2.67 18.02
N ALA A 713 -6.68 2.84 16.80
CA ALA A 713 -7.09 4.16 16.31
C ALA A 713 -8.10 4.86 17.26
N ALA A 714 -8.91 4.07 17.97
CA ALA A 714 -9.85 4.57 18.99
C ALA A 714 -9.17 5.16 20.24
N GLU A 715 -7.97 4.70 20.59
CA GLU A 715 -7.20 5.25 21.73
C GLU A 715 -6.30 6.42 21.32
N ARG A 716 -6.19 6.68 20.02
CA ARG A 716 -5.41 7.82 19.46
C ARG A 716 -6.17 9.14 19.52
N ILE A 717 -7.07 9.27 20.48
CA ILE A 717 -8.11 10.11 20.65
C ILE A 717 -7.96 11.37 21.25
N ASP A 718 -8.99 12.07 21.27
CA ASP A 718 -9.55 13.09 22.20
C ASP A 718 -8.54 13.90 23.02
N ILE A 719 -7.54 14.43 22.33
CA ILE A 719 -6.81 15.60 22.82
C ILE A 719 -7.50 16.89 22.33
N ASP A 720 -8.49 16.76 21.45
CA ASP A 720 -9.34 17.90 21.05
C ASP A 720 -10.56 18.11 21.96
N ALA A 721 -10.71 17.31 23.03
CA ALA A 721 -11.80 17.45 24.00
C ALA A 721 -11.39 18.15 25.30
N ASN A 722 -10.12 18.63 25.42
CA ASN A 722 -9.67 19.46 26.56
C ASN A 722 -9.09 20.80 26.09
#